data_ef48fbf6400f7e92ab168c249e5fdc50
#
_entry.id   ef48fbf6400f7e92ab168c249e5fdc50
#
_cell.length_a   1.000
_cell.length_b   1.000
_cell.length_c   1.000
_cell.angle_alpha   90.00
_cell.angle_beta   90.00
_cell.angle_gamma   90.00
#
_symmetry.space_group_name_H-M   'P 1'
#
loop_
_entity.id
_entity.type
_entity.pdbx_description
1 polymer ?
#
loop_
_entity_poly.entity_id
_entity_poly.type
_entity_poly.pdbx_seq_one_letter_code
_entity_poly.pdbx_strand_id
1 'polypeptide(L)'
;MLSIALVPAAVRAEGTMSAAASTPAGKNMVWNGAFDGETLRPWSVMFDSSRFGSAAVTGGELCFKLAEPSIHGVDVVLRQRPIALAKGHHYQIRFKTHATAPTKVRARLSKISVPYTEMWGATVDADATAKTFAGTYDATTDDDSIELAIELGGPLTGKVPLTVCLDDVELNDPQFEAPVAQARAATTVRVNQVGYLPGFAKIATVATKATGPVEWQLLDKGGKVRASGKTRPFGDDRSSGESVQQIDFSSFNAPGKGYKLKVGPGKAESLPFEIGPDVYKRMKHDALAFFYLQRSGVPIKMPYAGSKGYERPAGHTGDKSVPCSKEAKCDYSLDVSGGWYDAGDHGKYLVNGGFSVWALQNEYEALQKFGSTAGDFGDGKLNIPEGKNSRPDILDEARFGLEALMGMQVPAGKPMAGMAHQKMHGEKWSAIPTAPDKDDIKRFLRPVSTAATLNLAAAAAQAARLWKTMDPAFSAKALNAAETAYAAALKNPKIAAEPKVEGGGIYGDGDTGDEFYWAATELYITTGKANYKADLEKSRFHTPKAGIETAAGELGWDHVAPAAKMSLVAAPNGLGDPAIAAMRTQLIAAADRFVATIGKRGYRVPMASDVTYIWGSNGAVMSAAVVLGTAYNLTHDPKYANAVIDCMDYLLGRNPLAFSYVSGYGTHALRNPHHRVWAHQKDPKLPEAPPGSVSGGPNSTLQDPYIRKLGMSGCPPETCYVDNVESYSTNEVAINWNATLAWMAAFLDDIGHGKK
;
A
#
# COMPACT_ATOMS: atom_id res chain seq x y z
N MET A 1 -6.42 47.62 -8.44
CA MET A 1 -7.62 47.33 -9.25
C MET A 1 -7.51 45.83 -9.61
N LEU A 2 -8.24 45.03 -8.84
CA LEU A 2 -8.27 43.58 -9.07
C LEU A 2 -9.39 43.30 -10.07
N SER A 3 -9.07 42.84 -11.26
CA SER A 3 -10.04 42.38 -12.25
C SER A 3 -10.58 41.01 -11.82
N ILE A 4 -11.82 41.01 -11.33
CA ILE A 4 -12.57 39.76 -11.11
C ILE A 4 -13.04 39.28 -12.48
N ALA A 5 -12.44 38.22 -12.98
CA ALA A 5 -12.93 37.50 -14.16
C ALA A 5 -14.22 36.76 -13.75
N LEU A 6 -15.34 37.16 -14.34
CA LEU A 6 -16.59 36.40 -14.27
C LEU A 6 -16.39 35.03 -14.94
N VAL A 7 -16.42 33.96 -14.16
CA VAL A 7 -16.54 32.60 -14.64
C VAL A 7 -18.01 32.44 -15.11
N PRO A 8 -18.28 31.92 -16.31
CA PRO A 8 -19.65 31.70 -16.76
C PRO A 8 -20.32 30.68 -15.82
N ALA A 9 -21.52 31.01 -15.38
CA ALA A 9 -22.35 30.16 -14.55
C ALA A 9 -22.62 28.84 -15.31
N ALA A 10 -22.07 27.74 -14.79
CA ALA A 10 -22.43 26.41 -15.24
C ALA A 10 -23.95 26.24 -15.07
N VAL A 11 -24.62 25.78 -16.11
CA VAL A 11 -26.06 25.47 -16.08
C VAL A 11 -26.27 24.40 -15.00
N ARG A 12 -26.84 24.81 -13.88
CA ARG A 12 -27.28 23.90 -12.81
C ARG A 12 -28.52 23.17 -13.30
N ALA A 13 -28.47 21.84 -13.35
CA ALA A 13 -29.69 21.06 -13.47
C ALA A 13 -30.36 21.02 -12.09
N GLU A 14 -31.36 21.88 -11.86
CA GLU A 14 -32.21 21.77 -10.69
C GLU A 14 -33.11 20.56 -10.85
N GLY A 15 -32.82 19.52 -10.08
CA GLY A 15 -33.66 18.32 -10.01
C GLY A 15 -34.89 18.56 -9.13
N THR A 16 -35.94 17.86 -9.40
CA THR A 16 -37.12 17.80 -8.52
C THR A 16 -37.17 16.44 -7.85
N MET A 17 -37.50 16.41 -6.55
CA MET A 17 -37.86 15.19 -5.83
C MET A 17 -39.32 15.26 -5.40
N SER A 18 -40.03 14.12 -5.52
CA SER A 18 -41.40 13.98 -5.04
C SER A 18 -41.50 12.87 -3.99
N ALA A 19 -42.55 12.87 -3.18
CA ALA A 19 -42.85 11.74 -2.32
C ALA A 19 -43.07 10.49 -3.16
N ALA A 20 -42.31 9.44 -2.92
CA ALA A 20 -42.32 8.22 -3.74
C ALA A 20 -43.35 7.21 -3.20
N ALA A 21 -44.19 6.70 -4.10
CA ALA A 21 -45.20 5.71 -3.78
C ALA A 21 -44.89 4.28 -4.26
N SER A 22 -43.77 4.07 -5.00
CA SER A 22 -43.48 2.78 -5.65
C SER A 22 -42.02 2.34 -5.45
N THR A 23 -41.80 1.03 -5.49
CA THR A 23 -40.46 0.42 -5.48
C THR A 23 -39.71 0.80 -6.77
N PRO A 24 -38.46 1.22 -6.72
CA PRO A 24 -37.70 1.59 -7.90
C PRO A 24 -37.44 0.38 -8.80
N ALA A 25 -37.52 0.61 -10.09
CA ALA A 25 -37.06 -0.34 -11.10
C ALA A 25 -35.56 -0.06 -11.35
N GLY A 26 -34.69 -0.94 -10.92
CA GLY A 26 -33.24 -0.81 -11.14
C GLY A 26 -32.41 -1.48 -10.07
N LYS A 27 -31.09 -1.52 -10.30
CA LYS A 27 -30.13 -2.07 -9.34
C LYS A 27 -29.43 -0.92 -8.60
N ASN A 28 -29.41 -1.00 -7.28
CA ASN A 28 -28.81 0.03 -6.45
C ASN A 28 -27.27 0.02 -6.59
N MET A 29 -26.71 1.18 -6.89
CA MET A 29 -25.28 1.40 -7.06
C MET A 29 -24.57 1.85 -5.76
N VAL A 30 -25.35 2.26 -4.74
CA VAL A 30 -24.80 2.62 -3.43
C VAL A 30 -25.00 1.49 -2.43
N TRP A 31 -24.05 1.35 -1.52
CA TRP A 31 -24.00 0.28 -0.55
C TRP A 31 -24.38 0.80 0.83
N ASN A 32 -24.97 -0.09 1.64
CA ASN A 32 -25.30 0.20 3.04
C ASN A 32 -26.17 1.46 3.22
N GLY A 33 -27.10 1.70 2.33
CA GLY A 33 -28.01 2.85 2.44
C GLY A 33 -29.19 2.64 3.38
N ALA A 34 -29.47 1.39 3.78
CA ALA A 34 -30.46 1.02 4.78
C ALA A 34 -29.92 1.10 6.23
N PHE A 35 -28.62 1.33 6.43
CA PHE A 35 -27.97 1.48 7.72
C PHE A 35 -28.28 0.39 8.77
N ASP A 36 -28.65 -0.81 8.34
CA ASP A 36 -29.03 -1.95 9.20
C ASP A 36 -27.86 -2.54 10.01
N GLY A 37 -26.61 -2.16 9.67
CA GLY A 37 -25.40 -2.64 10.28
C GLY A 37 -24.78 -1.67 11.29
N GLU A 38 -23.85 -2.17 12.09
CA GLU A 38 -23.09 -1.33 13.04
C GLU A 38 -22.07 -0.40 12.38
N THR A 39 -21.80 -0.54 11.08
CA THR A 39 -20.83 0.26 10.33
C THR A 39 -21.51 1.21 9.34
N LEU A 40 -20.96 2.42 9.22
CA LEU A 40 -21.40 3.37 8.20
C LEU A 40 -20.78 3.14 6.83
N ARG A 41 -19.70 2.35 6.75
CA ARG A 41 -18.98 2.16 5.47
C ARG A 41 -19.90 1.58 4.38
N PRO A 42 -19.72 2.05 3.12
CA PRO A 42 -18.71 3.01 2.62
C PRO A 42 -19.09 4.49 2.75
N TRP A 43 -20.16 4.80 3.45
CA TRP A 43 -20.55 6.18 3.70
C TRP A 43 -19.54 6.89 4.60
N SER A 44 -19.23 8.14 4.27
CA SER A 44 -18.48 9.04 5.11
C SER A 44 -19.37 10.19 5.60
N VAL A 45 -19.37 10.39 6.92
CA VAL A 45 -20.00 11.56 7.56
C VAL A 45 -18.92 12.60 7.80
N MET A 46 -19.18 13.84 7.43
CA MET A 46 -18.30 14.96 7.70
C MET A 46 -19.05 16.04 8.48
N PHE A 47 -18.41 16.50 9.52
CA PHE A 47 -18.70 17.77 10.21
C PHE A 47 -17.44 18.62 10.08
N ASP A 48 -17.53 19.80 9.47
CA ASP A 48 -16.40 20.72 9.31
C ASP A 48 -15.86 21.19 10.68
N SER A 49 -16.72 21.17 11.70
CA SER A 49 -16.35 21.34 13.10
C SER A 49 -17.19 20.42 13.98
N SER A 50 -16.57 19.80 14.98
CA SER A 50 -17.25 18.94 15.97
C SER A 50 -18.35 19.66 16.77
N ARG A 51 -18.31 20.99 16.82
CA ARG A 51 -19.36 21.81 17.47
C ARG A 51 -20.70 21.74 16.73
N PHE A 52 -20.71 21.46 15.42
CA PHE A 52 -21.95 21.39 14.64
C PHE A 52 -22.80 20.18 15.00
N GLY A 53 -22.20 19.13 15.58
CA GLY A 53 -22.97 17.98 16.05
C GLY A 53 -22.22 16.66 15.96
N SER A 54 -23.00 15.60 15.89
CA SER A 54 -22.52 14.21 15.76
C SER A 54 -23.51 13.37 14.94
N ALA A 55 -23.08 12.22 14.45
CA ALA A 55 -23.95 11.26 13.78
C ALA A 55 -23.69 9.85 14.30
N ALA A 56 -24.75 9.04 14.37
CA ALA A 56 -24.69 7.65 14.76
C ALA A 56 -25.85 6.85 14.13
N VAL A 57 -25.64 5.56 13.89
CA VAL A 57 -26.73 4.66 13.55
C VAL A 57 -27.54 4.36 14.83
N THR A 58 -28.84 4.54 14.76
CA THR A 58 -29.76 4.31 15.87
C THR A 58 -31.06 3.70 15.32
N GLY A 59 -31.38 2.49 15.74
CA GLY A 59 -32.60 1.82 15.32
C GLY A 59 -32.66 1.48 13.81
N GLY A 60 -31.51 1.30 13.15
CA GLY A 60 -31.45 1.03 11.71
C GLY A 60 -31.46 2.27 10.82
N GLU A 61 -31.40 3.47 11.41
CA GLU A 61 -31.35 4.75 10.68
C GLU A 61 -30.07 5.51 11.03
N LEU A 62 -29.50 6.26 10.10
CA LEU A 62 -28.39 7.17 10.36
C LEU A 62 -28.91 8.52 10.85
N CYS A 63 -28.74 8.84 12.12
CA CYS A 63 -29.24 10.03 12.73
C CYS A 63 -28.13 11.06 13.01
N PHE A 64 -28.33 12.30 12.53
CA PHE A 64 -27.49 13.46 12.74
C PHE A 64 -28.07 14.31 13.86
N LYS A 65 -27.35 14.46 14.96
CA LYS A 65 -27.69 15.38 16.05
C LYS A 65 -27.00 16.72 15.79
N LEU A 66 -27.73 17.69 15.26
CA LEU A 66 -27.22 19.03 14.96
C LEU A 66 -27.32 19.90 16.21
N ALA A 67 -26.18 20.40 16.68
CA ALA A 67 -26.08 21.15 17.95
C ALA A 67 -25.98 22.66 17.72
N GLU A 68 -25.19 23.10 16.74
CA GLU A 68 -24.99 24.50 16.39
C GLU A 68 -25.22 24.72 14.89
N PRO A 69 -25.63 25.95 14.46
CA PRO A 69 -25.78 26.28 13.06
C PRO A 69 -24.39 26.33 12.36
N SER A 70 -24.31 25.83 11.17
CA SER A 70 -23.14 25.98 10.29
C SER A 70 -23.42 27.03 9.20
N ILE A 71 -22.42 27.30 8.34
CA ILE A 71 -22.54 28.39 7.33
C ILE A 71 -22.95 27.81 5.98
N HIS A 72 -22.37 26.65 5.60
CA HIS A 72 -22.57 26.04 4.28
C HIS A 72 -23.26 24.68 4.39
N GLY A 73 -24.02 24.27 3.37
CA GLY A 73 -24.68 22.95 3.33
C GLY A 73 -23.72 21.80 3.53
N VAL A 74 -22.54 21.90 2.92
CA VAL A 74 -21.46 20.90 2.97
C VAL A 74 -20.75 20.79 4.31
N ASP A 75 -20.94 21.73 5.24
CA ASP A 75 -20.31 21.69 6.57
C ASP A 75 -20.82 20.51 7.41
N VAL A 76 -22.03 20.00 7.07
CA VAL A 76 -22.58 18.75 7.60
C VAL A 76 -23.09 17.92 6.42
N VAL A 77 -22.41 16.83 6.07
CA VAL A 77 -22.75 16.04 4.89
C VAL A 77 -22.51 14.55 5.10
N LEU A 78 -23.44 13.75 4.58
CA LEU A 78 -23.27 12.31 4.32
C LEU A 78 -22.90 12.13 2.86
N ARG A 79 -21.88 11.33 2.55
CA ARG A 79 -21.49 11.07 1.16
C ARG A 79 -20.94 9.68 0.92
N GLN A 80 -21.23 9.15 -0.28
CA GLN A 80 -20.59 7.94 -0.80
C GLN A 80 -19.90 8.26 -2.13
N ARG A 81 -18.64 7.88 -2.25
CA ARG A 81 -17.79 8.13 -3.41
C ARG A 81 -16.61 7.16 -3.49
N PRO A 82 -16.02 6.90 -4.68
CA PRO A 82 -16.46 7.36 -6.00
C PRO A 82 -17.62 6.55 -6.55
N ILE A 83 -18.42 7.15 -7.43
CA ILE A 83 -19.49 6.50 -8.19
C ILE A 83 -19.23 6.75 -9.67
N ALA A 84 -19.41 5.73 -10.52
CA ALA A 84 -19.30 5.86 -11.95
C ALA A 84 -20.69 6.03 -12.59
N LEU A 85 -20.87 7.08 -13.38
CA LEU A 85 -22.07 7.31 -14.18
C LEU A 85 -21.75 7.09 -15.66
N ALA A 86 -22.65 6.46 -16.40
CA ALA A 86 -22.53 6.20 -17.84
C ALA A 86 -23.46 7.12 -18.63
N LYS A 87 -22.94 7.70 -19.72
CA LYS A 87 -23.70 8.55 -20.62
C LYS A 87 -24.94 7.83 -21.18
N GLY A 88 -26.08 8.48 -21.13
CA GLY A 88 -27.34 7.98 -21.61
C GLY A 88 -28.10 7.06 -20.64
N HIS A 89 -27.52 6.78 -19.48
CA HIS A 89 -28.21 6.03 -18.42
C HIS A 89 -29.12 6.95 -17.62
N HIS A 90 -30.23 6.36 -17.14
CA HIS A 90 -31.25 7.01 -16.33
C HIS A 90 -31.12 6.58 -14.88
N TYR A 91 -30.76 7.50 -14.00
CA TYR A 91 -30.54 7.26 -12.57
C TYR A 91 -31.74 7.71 -11.76
N GLN A 92 -32.14 6.90 -10.78
CA GLN A 92 -33.11 7.26 -9.77
C GLN A 92 -32.42 7.38 -8.41
N ILE A 93 -32.49 8.57 -7.81
CA ILE A 93 -32.01 8.86 -6.46
C ILE A 93 -33.18 8.76 -5.51
N ARG A 94 -33.03 7.97 -4.43
CA ARG A 94 -34.07 7.78 -3.42
C ARG A 94 -33.50 7.81 -2.03
N PHE A 95 -34.23 8.34 -1.07
CA PHE A 95 -33.93 8.21 0.35
C PHE A 95 -35.17 8.49 1.21
N LYS A 96 -35.16 7.98 2.44
CA LYS A 96 -36.13 8.24 3.48
C LYS A 96 -35.53 9.19 4.51
N THR A 97 -36.30 10.13 5.00
CA THR A 97 -35.87 11.06 6.03
C THR A 97 -36.99 11.53 6.91
N HIS A 98 -36.66 11.83 8.17
CA HIS A 98 -37.48 12.56 9.13
C HIS A 98 -36.61 13.41 10.04
N ALA A 99 -37.23 14.38 10.73
CA ALA A 99 -36.48 15.26 11.64
C ALA A 99 -37.35 15.66 12.85
N THR A 100 -36.71 15.90 13.98
CA THR A 100 -37.44 16.34 15.24
C THR A 100 -38.05 17.73 15.15
N ALA A 101 -37.68 18.54 14.16
CA ALA A 101 -38.25 19.86 13.86
C ALA A 101 -38.13 20.13 12.35
N PRO A 102 -38.95 21.04 11.79
CA PRO A 102 -38.89 21.36 10.35
C PRO A 102 -37.49 21.81 9.92
N THR A 103 -36.98 21.19 8.87
CA THR A 103 -35.64 21.41 8.28
C THR A 103 -35.64 21.03 6.80
N LYS A 104 -34.53 21.29 6.11
CA LYS A 104 -34.33 20.89 4.71
C LYS A 104 -33.17 19.92 4.60
N VAL A 105 -33.29 19.03 3.64
CA VAL A 105 -32.26 18.03 3.26
C VAL A 105 -31.98 18.19 1.78
N ARG A 106 -30.72 18.28 1.36
CA ARG A 106 -30.33 18.40 -0.04
C ARG A 106 -29.55 17.18 -0.50
N ALA A 107 -30.08 16.46 -1.48
CA ALA A 107 -29.33 15.42 -2.18
C ALA A 107 -28.69 16.00 -3.44
N ARG A 108 -27.46 15.57 -3.78
CA ARG A 108 -26.77 15.98 -5.01
C ARG A 108 -25.85 14.90 -5.56
N LEU A 109 -25.66 14.92 -6.89
CA LEU A 109 -24.58 14.25 -7.59
C LEU A 109 -23.57 15.30 -8.06
N SER A 110 -22.29 15.16 -7.69
CA SER A 110 -21.26 16.12 -8.07
C SER A 110 -19.90 15.46 -8.25
N LYS A 111 -19.01 16.12 -9.01
CA LYS A 111 -17.62 15.70 -9.13
C LYS A 111 -16.89 15.79 -7.79
N ILE A 112 -16.00 14.80 -7.54
CA ILE A 112 -15.18 14.75 -6.30
C ILE A 112 -13.93 15.64 -6.37
N SER A 113 -13.66 16.28 -7.50
CA SER A 113 -12.50 17.14 -7.73
C SER A 113 -12.92 18.56 -8.15
N VAL A 114 -12.04 19.53 -7.90
CA VAL A 114 -12.20 20.93 -8.33
C VAL A 114 -12.47 20.97 -9.86
N PRO A 115 -13.50 21.71 -10.31
CA PRO A 115 -14.32 22.69 -9.57
C PRO A 115 -15.55 22.14 -8.83
N TYR A 116 -15.61 20.86 -8.50
CA TYR A 116 -16.75 20.21 -7.80
C TYR A 116 -18.08 20.42 -8.51
N THR A 117 -18.09 20.27 -9.84
CA THR A 117 -19.26 20.53 -10.67
C THR A 117 -20.45 19.68 -10.23
N GLU A 118 -21.54 20.33 -9.87
CA GLU A 118 -22.80 19.67 -9.56
C GLU A 118 -23.49 19.25 -10.88
N MET A 119 -23.82 17.97 -10.99
CA MET A 119 -24.50 17.37 -12.13
C MET A 119 -26.02 17.39 -11.92
N TRP A 120 -26.45 17.15 -10.71
CA TRP A 120 -27.83 17.12 -10.28
C TRP A 120 -27.93 17.48 -8.79
N GLY A 121 -28.98 18.17 -8.39
CA GLY A 121 -29.26 18.46 -6.98
C GLY A 121 -30.72 18.81 -6.74
N ALA A 122 -31.25 18.34 -5.62
CA ALA A 122 -32.62 18.63 -5.19
C ALA A 122 -32.71 18.79 -3.67
N THR A 123 -33.59 19.68 -3.22
CA THR A 123 -33.83 19.96 -1.80
C THR A 123 -35.26 19.54 -1.43
N VAL A 124 -35.41 18.86 -0.30
CA VAL A 124 -36.69 18.42 0.25
C VAL A 124 -36.92 18.96 1.66
N ASP A 125 -38.17 19.10 2.05
CA ASP A 125 -38.57 19.46 3.42
C ASP A 125 -38.72 18.19 4.27
N ALA A 126 -38.07 18.18 5.44
CA ALA A 126 -38.16 17.13 6.44
C ALA A 126 -38.83 17.65 7.72
N ASP A 127 -39.69 16.85 8.30
CA ASP A 127 -40.38 17.10 9.56
C ASP A 127 -40.50 15.82 10.40
N ALA A 128 -41.30 15.79 11.43
CA ALA A 128 -41.46 14.65 12.33
C ALA A 128 -42.08 13.41 11.62
N THR A 129 -42.63 13.56 10.43
CA THR A 129 -43.21 12.48 9.66
C THR A 129 -42.14 11.88 8.72
N ALA A 130 -41.84 10.60 8.87
CA ALA A 130 -40.94 9.90 7.96
C ALA A 130 -41.53 9.85 6.53
N LYS A 131 -40.78 10.36 5.56
CA LYS A 131 -41.17 10.44 4.15
C LYS A 131 -40.07 9.88 3.27
N THR A 132 -40.48 9.18 2.20
CA THR A 132 -39.56 8.73 1.15
C THR A 132 -39.63 9.70 -0.01
N PHE A 133 -38.47 10.16 -0.47
CA PHE A 133 -38.34 11.05 -1.63
C PHE A 133 -37.62 10.34 -2.76
N ALA A 134 -38.00 10.65 -4.01
CA ALA A 134 -37.33 10.17 -5.20
C ALA A 134 -37.17 11.29 -6.24
N GLY A 135 -36.03 11.29 -6.92
CA GLY A 135 -35.70 12.16 -8.02
C GLY A 135 -34.95 11.39 -9.13
N THR A 136 -34.84 11.97 -10.30
CA THR A 136 -34.18 11.33 -11.43
C THR A 136 -33.13 12.22 -12.06
N TYR A 137 -32.11 11.57 -12.67
CA TYR A 137 -31.03 12.22 -13.40
C TYR A 137 -30.68 11.41 -14.66
N ASP A 138 -30.66 12.08 -15.81
CA ASP A 138 -30.17 11.51 -17.07
C ASP A 138 -28.73 11.95 -17.32
N ALA A 139 -27.80 11.00 -17.34
CA ALA A 139 -26.40 11.32 -17.50
C ALA A 139 -26.06 11.71 -18.95
N THR A 140 -25.46 12.88 -19.12
CA THR A 140 -25.04 13.43 -20.42
C THR A 140 -23.60 13.10 -20.79
N THR A 141 -22.79 12.64 -19.83
CA THR A 141 -21.37 12.29 -19.98
C THR A 141 -21.06 11.04 -19.18
N ASP A 142 -20.05 10.28 -19.63
CA ASP A 142 -19.38 9.30 -18.77
C ASP A 142 -18.54 10.03 -17.72
N ASP A 143 -18.69 9.66 -16.46
CA ASP A 143 -17.85 10.18 -15.38
C ASP A 143 -17.73 9.15 -14.25
N ASP A 144 -16.52 8.79 -13.87
CA ASP A 144 -16.22 7.81 -12.83
C ASP A 144 -15.76 8.44 -11.49
N SER A 145 -15.89 9.77 -11.40
CA SER A 145 -15.45 10.57 -10.27
C SER A 145 -16.59 11.37 -9.63
N ILE A 146 -17.73 10.73 -9.43
CA ILE A 146 -18.93 11.34 -8.84
C ILE A 146 -19.11 10.93 -7.38
N GLU A 147 -19.70 11.80 -6.58
CA GLU A 147 -20.25 11.47 -5.27
C GLU A 147 -21.77 11.65 -5.24
N LEU A 148 -22.46 10.77 -4.53
CA LEU A 148 -23.79 11.04 -4.00
C LEU A 148 -23.59 11.64 -2.60
N ALA A 149 -24.07 12.87 -2.42
CA ALA A 149 -24.00 13.58 -1.15
C ALA A 149 -25.38 13.98 -0.67
N ILE A 150 -25.59 13.91 0.65
CA ILE A 150 -26.77 14.43 1.34
C ILE A 150 -26.31 15.48 2.34
N GLU A 151 -26.65 16.74 2.10
CA GLU A 151 -26.24 17.91 2.86
C GLU A 151 -27.32 18.31 3.87
N LEU A 152 -26.87 18.67 5.07
CA LEU A 152 -27.72 19.02 6.21
C LEU A 152 -27.32 20.35 6.87
N GLY A 153 -26.20 20.95 6.46
CA GLY A 153 -25.65 22.16 7.09
C GLY A 153 -26.19 23.47 6.52
N GLY A 154 -25.71 24.59 7.06
CA GLY A 154 -25.93 25.94 6.60
C GLY A 154 -27.42 26.34 6.54
N PRO A 155 -27.86 26.97 5.44
CA PRO A 155 -29.24 27.43 5.29
C PRO A 155 -30.27 26.30 5.18
N LEU A 156 -29.82 25.03 5.09
CA LEU A 156 -30.72 23.88 5.13
C LEU A 156 -31.18 23.56 6.54
N THR A 157 -30.32 23.81 7.54
CA THR A 157 -30.57 23.49 8.94
C THR A 157 -31.67 24.37 9.50
N GLY A 158 -32.70 23.76 10.08
CA GLY A 158 -33.72 24.43 10.85
C GLY A 158 -33.20 24.94 12.17
N LYS A 159 -34.11 25.22 13.11
CA LYS A 159 -33.73 25.68 14.46
C LYS A 159 -33.05 24.55 15.23
N VAL A 160 -31.81 24.77 15.62
CA VAL A 160 -31.04 23.82 16.45
C VAL A 160 -31.32 24.03 17.94
N PRO A 161 -31.19 23.00 18.81
CA PRO A 161 -30.78 21.66 18.47
C PRO A 161 -31.90 20.84 17.79
N LEU A 162 -31.55 20.03 16.79
CA LEU A 162 -32.48 19.11 16.13
C LEU A 162 -31.78 17.81 15.71
N THR A 163 -32.56 16.76 15.50
CA THR A 163 -32.07 15.48 14.94
C THR A 163 -32.69 15.25 13.58
N VAL A 164 -31.87 14.88 12.61
CA VAL A 164 -32.31 14.44 11.26
C VAL A 164 -31.86 13.02 11.06
N CYS A 165 -32.77 12.12 10.72
CA CYS A 165 -32.45 10.73 10.42
C CYS A 165 -32.65 10.45 8.94
N LEU A 166 -31.75 9.64 8.39
CA LEU A 166 -31.73 9.18 7.00
C LEU A 166 -31.77 7.66 6.95
N ASP A 167 -32.48 7.13 5.99
CA ASP A 167 -32.62 5.69 5.77
C ASP A 167 -32.89 5.41 4.27
N ASP A 168 -32.74 4.15 3.86
CA ASP A 168 -33.04 3.66 2.51
C ASP A 168 -32.44 4.55 1.40
N VAL A 169 -31.19 4.98 1.55
CA VAL A 169 -30.51 5.80 0.54
C VAL A 169 -30.11 4.92 -0.64
N GLU A 170 -30.59 5.27 -1.82
CA GLU A 170 -30.40 4.50 -3.04
C GLU A 170 -29.99 5.40 -4.21
N LEU A 171 -29.18 4.86 -5.11
CA LEU A 171 -28.92 5.35 -6.45
C LEU A 171 -29.16 4.17 -7.42
N ASN A 172 -30.29 4.13 -8.08
CA ASN A 172 -30.70 3.02 -8.92
C ASN A 172 -30.46 3.33 -10.40
N ASP A 173 -29.89 2.36 -11.12
CA ASP A 173 -29.72 2.36 -12.55
C ASP A 173 -30.29 1.04 -13.12
N PRO A 174 -31.33 1.07 -13.98
CA PRO A 174 -31.88 -0.14 -14.58
C PRO A 174 -30.86 -0.94 -15.40
N GLN A 175 -29.88 -0.27 -15.97
CA GLN A 175 -28.82 -0.85 -16.80
C GLN A 175 -27.57 -1.25 -15.99
N PHE A 176 -27.54 -0.95 -14.69
CA PHE A 176 -26.42 -1.31 -13.83
C PHE A 176 -26.27 -2.83 -13.75
N GLU A 177 -25.19 -3.33 -14.28
CA GLU A 177 -24.75 -4.70 -14.00
C GLU A 177 -23.76 -4.62 -12.85
N ALA A 178 -24.18 -5.14 -11.69
CA ALA A 178 -23.24 -5.31 -10.60
C ALA A 178 -22.04 -6.09 -11.14
N PRO A 179 -20.79 -5.59 -10.97
CA PRO A 179 -19.64 -6.31 -11.49
C PRO A 179 -19.69 -7.73 -10.99
N VAL A 180 -19.41 -8.66 -11.87
CA VAL A 180 -19.14 -10.04 -11.45
C VAL A 180 -17.98 -9.90 -10.49
N ALA A 181 -18.26 -10.02 -9.19
CA ALA A 181 -17.21 -10.08 -8.19
C ALA A 181 -16.19 -11.06 -8.72
N GLN A 182 -14.94 -10.63 -8.84
CA GLN A 182 -13.85 -11.47 -9.36
C GLN A 182 -14.06 -12.86 -8.79
N ALA A 183 -14.14 -13.89 -9.64
CA ALA A 183 -14.60 -15.21 -9.25
C ALA A 183 -13.93 -15.56 -7.93
N ARG A 184 -14.69 -15.50 -6.82
CA ARG A 184 -14.17 -15.84 -5.49
C ARG A 184 -13.50 -17.17 -5.66
N ALA A 185 -12.28 -17.32 -5.16
CA ALA A 185 -11.56 -18.57 -5.27
C ALA A 185 -12.53 -19.72 -4.97
N ALA A 186 -12.47 -20.78 -5.75
CA ALA A 186 -13.40 -21.91 -5.70
C ALA A 186 -13.41 -22.66 -4.35
N THR A 187 -12.77 -22.12 -3.32
CA THR A 187 -12.68 -22.69 -1.99
C THR A 187 -12.96 -21.68 -0.89
N THR A 188 -13.61 -22.15 0.19
CA THR A 188 -13.80 -21.42 1.44
C THR A 188 -12.69 -21.71 2.46
N VAL A 189 -11.80 -22.68 2.17
CA VAL A 189 -10.66 -23.04 3.04
C VAL A 189 -9.41 -22.34 2.57
N ARG A 190 -9.01 -21.29 3.29
CA ARG A 190 -7.93 -20.38 2.94
C ARG A 190 -6.62 -20.85 3.57
N VAL A 191 -5.61 -21.09 2.75
CA VAL A 191 -4.28 -21.56 3.15
C VAL A 191 -3.20 -20.73 2.47
N ASN A 192 -2.00 -20.74 3.02
CA ASN A 192 -0.81 -20.40 2.26
C ASN A 192 -0.62 -21.46 1.16
N GLN A 193 -0.76 -21.06 -0.10
CA GLN A 193 -0.71 -21.96 -1.26
C GLN A 193 0.70 -22.46 -1.59
N VAL A 194 1.73 -21.85 -1.01
CA VAL A 194 3.13 -22.28 -1.16
C VAL A 194 3.45 -23.33 -0.11
N GLY A 195 3.31 -22.98 1.17
CA GLY A 195 3.53 -23.96 2.23
C GLY A 195 3.83 -23.37 3.60
N TYR A 196 4.18 -24.27 4.52
CA TYR A 196 4.40 -24.01 5.92
C TYR A 196 5.73 -24.56 6.40
N LEU A 197 6.36 -23.86 7.36
CA LEU A 197 7.59 -24.31 8.01
C LEU A 197 7.30 -25.36 9.10
N PRO A 198 8.06 -26.47 9.16
CA PRO A 198 8.01 -27.38 10.30
C PRO A 198 8.42 -26.68 11.60
N GLY A 199 7.79 -27.03 12.72
CA GLY A 199 8.11 -26.49 14.04
C GLY A 199 7.52 -25.09 14.35
N PHE A 200 6.87 -24.46 13.37
CA PHE A 200 6.19 -23.17 13.55
C PHE A 200 4.67 -23.28 13.45
N ALA A 201 3.97 -22.17 13.72
CA ALA A 201 2.53 -22.10 13.60
C ALA A 201 2.08 -22.37 12.16
N LYS A 202 1.03 -23.18 12.02
CA LYS A 202 0.38 -23.50 10.74
C LYS A 202 -1.12 -23.28 10.90
N ILE A 203 -1.57 -22.09 10.47
CA ILE A 203 -2.95 -21.66 10.65
C ILE A 203 -3.61 -21.49 9.28
N ALA A 204 -4.80 -22.09 9.12
CA ALA A 204 -5.68 -21.81 7.98
C ALA A 204 -6.96 -21.11 8.46
N THR A 205 -7.64 -20.43 7.55
CA THR A 205 -8.92 -19.76 7.81
C THR A 205 -10.03 -20.38 6.96
N VAL A 206 -11.20 -20.59 7.56
CA VAL A 206 -12.39 -21.14 6.88
C VAL A 206 -13.48 -20.09 6.92
N ALA A 207 -13.96 -19.66 5.76
CA ALA A 207 -15.16 -18.84 5.63
C ALA A 207 -16.39 -19.74 5.82
N THR A 208 -17.16 -19.53 6.90
CA THR A 208 -18.32 -20.35 7.24
C THR A 208 -19.28 -19.62 8.17
N LYS A 209 -20.57 -19.86 7.99
CA LYS A 209 -21.63 -19.37 8.88
C LYS A 209 -21.92 -20.32 10.04
N ALA A 210 -21.18 -21.43 10.19
CA ALA A 210 -21.34 -22.36 11.31
C ALA A 210 -20.96 -21.64 12.62
N THR A 211 -21.83 -21.73 13.62
CA THR A 211 -21.62 -21.10 14.94
C THR A 211 -20.78 -21.96 15.87
N GLY A 212 -20.77 -23.29 15.68
CA GLY A 212 -19.95 -24.23 16.43
C GLY A 212 -18.74 -24.73 15.67
N PRO A 213 -17.75 -25.34 16.37
CA PRO A 213 -16.57 -25.92 15.74
C PRO A 213 -16.92 -26.97 14.67
N VAL A 214 -16.24 -26.90 13.53
CA VAL A 214 -16.40 -27.82 12.40
C VAL A 214 -15.20 -28.78 12.34
N GLU A 215 -15.44 -30.03 11.99
CA GLU A 215 -14.36 -31.03 11.85
C GLU A 215 -13.52 -30.74 10.59
N TRP A 216 -12.21 -30.96 10.70
CA TRP A 216 -11.28 -30.86 9.59
C TRP A 216 -10.33 -32.05 9.52
N GLN A 217 -9.82 -32.35 8.34
CA GLN A 217 -8.83 -33.36 8.06
C GLN A 217 -7.71 -32.78 7.20
N LEU A 218 -6.46 -33.07 7.54
CA LEU A 218 -5.30 -32.85 6.70
C LEU A 218 -5.05 -34.12 5.86
N LEU A 219 -5.10 -33.97 4.55
CA LEU A 219 -4.91 -35.05 3.59
C LEU A 219 -3.54 -34.91 2.93
N ASP A 220 -2.84 -36.02 2.72
CA ASP A 220 -1.66 -36.04 1.85
C ASP A 220 -2.07 -36.11 0.36
N LYS A 221 -1.09 -36.05 -0.53
CA LYS A 221 -1.31 -36.09 -2.00
C LYS A 221 -2.11 -37.32 -2.46
N GLY A 222 -2.04 -38.42 -1.73
CA GLY A 222 -2.80 -39.65 -1.99
C GLY A 222 -4.20 -39.68 -1.38
N GLY A 223 -4.60 -38.63 -0.69
CA GLY A 223 -5.92 -38.55 -0.01
C GLY A 223 -5.97 -39.25 1.36
N LYS A 224 -4.82 -39.73 1.89
CA LYS A 224 -4.77 -40.33 3.21
C LYS A 224 -4.80 -39.26 4.28
N VAL A 225 -5.64 -39.44 5.32
CA VAL A 225 -5.71 -38.55 6.47
C VAL A 225 -4.42 -38.67 7.28
N ARG A 226 -3.78 -37.52 7.53
CA ARG A 226 -2.52 -37.41 8.27
C ARG A 226 -2.69 -36.74 9.62
N ALA A 227 -3.68 -35.84 9.74
CA ALA A 227 -4.10 -35.20 10.96
C ALA A 227 -5.58 -34.83 10.86
N SER A 228 -6.22 -34.62 11.98
CA SER A 228 -7.62 -34.16 12.09
C SER A 228 -7.85 -33.37 13.37
N GLY A 229 -8.92 -32.59 13.40
CA GLY A 229 -9.30 -31.83 14.58
C GLY A 229 -10.58 -31.05 14.35
N LYS A 230 -10.82 -30.05 15.20
CA LYS A 230 -11.96 -29.14 15.10
C LYS A 230 -11.46 -27.71 14.91
N THR A 231 -12.18 -26.93 14.13
CA THR A 231 -11.94 -25.50 13.96
C THR A 231 -12.20 -24.76 15.27
N ARG A 232 -11.60 -23.59 15.39
CA ARG A 232 -11.90 -22.62 16.45
C ARG A 232 -12.74 -21.49 15.85
N PRO A 233 -13.98 -21.27 16.28
CA PRO A 233 -14.77 -20.13 15.84
C PRO A 233 -14.07 -18.83 16.17
N PHE A 234 -14.02 -17.92 15.18
CA PHE A 234 -13.55 -16.55 15.35
C PHE A 234 -14.74 -15.58 15.39
N GLY A 235 -15.68 -15.75 14.47
CA GLY A 235 -16.84 -14.87 14.27
C GLY A 235 -16.66 -13.99 13.04
N ASP A 236 -17.29 -12.82 13.05
CA ASP A 236 -17.28 -11.89 11.94
C ASP A 236 -15.96 -11.13 11.85
N ASP A 237 -15.32 -11.20 10.69
CA ASP A 237 -14.17 -10.36 10.34
C ASP A 237 -14.65 -9.21 9.44
N ARG A 238 -14.75 -8.01 10.01
CA ARG A 238 -15.34 -6.83 9.35
C ARG A 238 -14.62 -6.42 8.08
N SER A 239 -13.28 -6.57 8.04
CA SER A 239 -12.50 -6.14 6.87
C SER A 239 -12.65 -7.09 5.68
N SER A 240 -12.98 -8.34 5.92
CA SER A 240 -13.26 -9.33 4.87
C SER A 240 -14.75 -9.42 4.52
N GLY A 241 -15.63 -8.97 5.43
CA GLY A 241 -17.08 -9.15 5.32
C GLY A 241 -17.52 -10.60 5.44
N GLU A 242 -16.71 -11.47 6.06
CA GLU A 242 -16.97 -12.91 6.22
C GLU A 242 -17.01 -13.30 7.69
N SER A 243 -17.90 -14.24 8.04
CA SER A 243 -17.78 -15.00 9.28
C SER A 243 -16.78 -16.13 9.06
N VAL A 244 -15.81 -16.26 9.97
CA VAL A 244 -14.70 -17.19 9.79
C VAL A 244 -14.41 -18.03 11.03
N GLN A 245 -13.75 -19.17 10.79
CA GLN A 245 -13.16 -20.03 11.82
C GLN A 245 -11.71 -20.34 11.46
N GLN A 246 -10.89 -20.67 12.44
CA GLN A 246 -9.47 -20.98 12.25
C GLN A 246 -9.20 -22.47 12.44
N ILE A 247 -8.31 -23.01 11.62
CA ILE A 247 -7.75 -24.36 11.75
C ILE A 247 -6.31 -24.22 12.22
N ASP A 248 -5.99 -24.85 13.33
CA ASP A 248 -4.61 -24.97 13.81
C ASP A 248 -4.14 -26.42 13.62
N PHE A 249 -3.16 -26.60 12.73
CA PHE A 249 -2.49 -27.88 12.47
C PHE A 249 -0.99 -27.83 12.75
N SER A 250 -0.57 -26.90 13.62
CA SER A 250 0.83 -26.63 13.96
C SER A 250 1.57 -27.85 14.51
N SER A 251 0.88 -28.78 15.15
CA SER A 251 1.44 -30.02 15.67
C SER A 251 1.92 -30.99 14.58
N PHE A 252 1.42 -30.85 13.35
CA PHE A 252 1.84 -31.71 12.23
C PHE A 252 3.07 -31.13 11.52
N ASN A 253 4.19 -31.85 11.55
CA ASN A 253 5.49 -31.37 11.08
C ASN A 253 6.14 -32.26 9.99
N ALA A 254 5.44 -33.30 9.52
CA ALA A 254 6.03 -34.20 8.51
C ALA A 254 6.20 -33.44 7.17
N PRO A 255 7.42 -33.37 6.62
CA PRO A 255 7.64 -32.74 5.33
C PRO A 255 6.91 -33.48 4.20
N GLY A 256 6.45 -32.72 3.21
CA GLY A 256 5.78 -33.28 2.03
C GLY A 256 5.09 -32.21 1.19
N LYS A 257 4.69 -32.61 -0.03
CA LYS A 257 4.04 -31.74 -1.02
C LYS A 257 2.63 -32.22 -1.32
N GLY A 258 1.77 -31.26 -1.69
CA GLY A 258 0.40 -31.52 -2.11
C GLY A 258 -0.56 -31.89 -0.97
N TYR A 259 -0.26 -31.43 0.25
CA TYR A 259 -1.21 -31.48 1.34
C TYR A 259 -2.44 -30.63 1.05
N LYS A 260 -3.60 -31.05 1.56
CA LYS A 260 -4.86 -30.29 1.52
C LYS A 260 -5.58 -30.37 2.85
N LEU A 261 -6.31 -29.33 3.19
CA LEU A 261 -7.27 -29.34 4.30
C LEU A 261 -8.67 -29.57 3.74
N LYS A 262 -9.39 -30.52 4.32
CA LYS A 262 -10.82 -30.80 4.05
C LYS A 262 -11.63 -30.45 5.28
N VAL A 263 -12.76 -29.73 5.11
CA VAL A 263 -13.56 -29.20 6.22
C VAL A 263 -15.00 -29.62 6.10
N GLY A 264 -15.55 -30.17 7.19
CA GLY A 264 -16.94 -30.61 7.31
C GLY A 264 -17.30 -31.80 6.42
N PRO A 265 -18.58 -32.17 6.38
CA PRO A 265 -19.07 -33.32 5.59
C PRO A 265 -19.15 -33.05 4.09
N GLY A 266 -18.95 -31.78 3.68
CA GLY A 266 -19.00 -31.35 2.28
C GLY A 266 -17.68 -31.55 1.53
N LYS A 267 -17.59 -30.92 0.32
CA LYS A 267 -16.40 -30.95 -0.54
C LYS A 267 -15.50 -29.73 -0.35
N ALA A 268 -15.60 -29.00 0.77
CA ALA A 268 -14.77 -27.84 1.01
C ALA A 268 -13.32 -28.28 1.28
N GLU A 269 -12.46 -28.10 0.29
CA GLU A 269 -11.02 -28.39 0.35
C GLU A 269 -10.21 -27.12 0.06
N SER A 270 -9.05 -27.02 0.72
CA SER A 270 -8.06 -26.00 0.37
C SER A 270 -7.40 -26.28 -0.97
N LEU A 271 -6.75 -25.24 -1.52
CA LEU A 271 -5.72 -25.42 -2.53
C LEU A 271 -4.55 -26.25 -1.92
N PRO A 272 -3.76 -26.95 -2.77
CA PRO A 272 -2.64 -27.73 -2.29
C PRO A 272 -1.49 -26.87 -1.79
N PHE A 273 -0.77 -27.35 -0.77
CA PHE A 273 0.40 -26.70 -0.20
C PHE A 273 1.51 -27.70 0.18
N GLU A 274 2.68 -27.18 0.53
CA GLU A 274 3.83 -27.94 0.99
C GLU A 274 4.05 -27.75 2.51
N ILE A 275 4.68 -28.70 3.19
CA ILE A 275 5.31 -28.52 4.50
C ILE A 275 6.78 -28.87 4.34
N GLY A 276 7.67 -27.94 4.62
CA GLY A 276 9.11 -28.17 4.47
C GLY A 276 9.96 -26.96 4.87
N PRO A 277 11.26 -27.17 5.15
CA PRO A 277 12.15 -26.07 5.55
C PRO A 277 12.50 -25.14 4.37
N ASP A 278 12.45 -25.63 3.13
CA ASP A 278 12.88 -24.90 1.94
C ASP A 278 11.75 -24.14 1.22
N VAL A 279 10.56 -24.03 1.82
CA VAL A 279 9.36 -23.44 1.16
C VAL A 279 9.57 -22.01 0.67
N TYR A 280 10.45 -21.23 1.29
CA TYR A 280 10.76 -19.85 0.92
C TYR A 280 12.13 -19.65 0.27
N LYS A 281 12.94 -20.71 0.18
CA LYS A 281 14.31 -20.65 -0.32
C LYS A 281 14.45 -20.03 -1.72
N ARG A 282 13.56 -20.38 -2.63
CA ARG A 282 13.55 -19.80 -3.97
C ARG A 282 12.99 -18.36 -3.98
N MET A 283 11.97 -18.07 -3.15
CA MET A 283 11.26 -16.80 -3.18
C MET A 283 12.17 -15.61 -2.89
N LYS A 284 13.12 -15.69 -1.95
CA LYS A 284 14.07 -14.62 -1.64
C LYS A 284 14.91 -14.22 -2.85
N HIS A 285 15.32 -15.19 -3.68
CA HIS A 285 16.08 -14.94 -4.91
C HIS A 285 15.19 -14.39 -6.03
N ASP A 286 13.98 -14.92 -6.21
CA ASP A 286 13.05 -14.43 -7.23
C ASP A 286 12.58 -12.99 -6.90
N ALA A 287 12.35 -12.65 -5.62
CA ALA A 287 12.03 -11.29 -5.20
C ALA A 287 13.16 -10.30 -5.48
N LEU A 288 14.41 -10.71 -5.38
CA LEU A 288 15.59 -9.90 -5.74
C LEU A 288 15.81 -9.82 -7.25
N ALA A 289 15.49 -10.89 -8.02
CA ALA A 289 15.57 -10.87 -9.49
C ALA A 289 14.66 -9.80 -10.11
N PHE A 290 13.58 -9.40 -9.43
CA PHE A 290 12.74 -8.28 -9.81
C PHE A 290 13.53 -7.00 -10.07
N PHE A 291 14.53 -6.69 -9.26
CA PHE A 291 15.35 -5.48 -9.38
C PHE A 291 16.17 -5.46 -10.68
N TYR A 292 16.81 -6.57 -11.04
CA TYR A 292 17.51 -6.66 -12.31
C TYR A 292 16.57 -6.40 -13.49
N LEU A 293 15.35 -6.94 -13.45
CA LEU A 293 14.35 -6.74 -14.50
C LEU A 293 13.81 -5.29 -14.57
N GLN A 294 13.90 -4.56 -13.47
CA GLN A 294 13.55 -3.12 -13.39
C GLN A 294 14.71 -2.19 -13.73
N ARG A 295 15.92 -2.68 -13.98
CA ARG A 295 17.07 -1.82 -14.31
C ARG A 295 16.81 -0.96 -15.54
N SER A 296 17.12 0.33 -15.43
CA SER A 296 17.05 1.34 -16.50
C SER A 296 18.42 1.52 -17.18
N GLY A 297 18.43 1.97 -18.42
CA GLY A 297 19.66 2.37 -19.13
C GLY A 297 20.56 1.23 -19.58
N VAL A 298 20.24 -0.01 -19.22
CA VAL A 298 21.00 -1.22 -19.59
C VAL A 298 20.11 -2.26 -20.27
N PRO A 299 20.67 -3.12 -21.14
CA PRO A 299 19.89 -4.21 -21.71
C PRO A 299 19.63 -5.29 -20.66
N ILE A 300 18.44 -5.86 -20.64
CA ILE A 300 18.10 -7.04 -19.87
C ILE A 300 18.31 -8.26 -20.75
N LYS A 301 19.20 -9.17 -20.35
CA LYS A 301 19.66 -10.28 -21.18
C LYS A 301 19.74 -11.59 -20.41
N MET A 302 19.62 -12.70 -21.13
CA MET A 302 19.99 -14.02 -20.62
C MET A 302 21.49 -14.07 -20.26
N PRO A 303 21.93 -14.84 -19.24
CA PRO A 303 21.08 -15.67 -18.38
C PRO A 303 20.35 -14.89 -17.28
N TYR A 304 20.70 -13.64 -17.04
CA TYR A 304 20.24 -12.81 -15.91
C TYR A 304 18.73 -12.50 -15.96
N ALA A 305 18.16 -12.43 -17.17
CA ALA A 305 16.72 -12.27 -17.35
C ALA A 305 15.87 -13.47 -16.83
N GLY A 306 16.50 -14.62 -16.59
CA GLY A 306 15.81 -15.85 -16.16
C GLY A 306 14.95 -16.50 -17.24
N SER A 307 14.42 -15.73 -18.18
CA SER A 307 13.65 -16.19 -19.35
C SER A 307 13.86 -15.26 -20.54
N LYS A 308 13.88 -15.82 -21.75
CA LYS A 308 13.92 -15.02 -22.99
C LYS A 308 12.75 -14.04 -23.11
N GLY A 309 11.60 -14.34 -22.52
CA GLY A 309 10.43 -13.44 -22.54
C GLY A 309 10.66 -12.11 -21.81
N TYR A 310 11.64 -12.04 -20.90
CA TYR A 310 11.98 -10.81 -20.18
C TYR A 310 13.14 -10.04 -20.80
N GLU A 311 13.79 -10.57 -21.85
CA GLU A 311 14.87 -9.85 -22.55
C GLU A 311 14.34 -8.57 -23.19
N ARG A 312 15.10 -7.48 -23.07
CA ARG A 312 14.82 -6.21 -23.74
C ARG A 312 16.08 -5.40 -23.99
N PRO A 313 16.08 -4.53 -25.00
CA PRO A 313 17.14 -3.56 -25.20
C PRO A 313 17.27 -2.58 -24.02
N ALA A 314 18.37 -1.83 -23.98
CA ALA A 314 18.53 -0.72 -23.06
C ALA A 314 17.46 0.36 -23.33
N GLY A 315 16.65 0.64 -22.32
CA GLY A 315 15.66 1.71 -22.39
C GLY A 315 16.18 3.03 -21.83
N HIS A 316 15.63 4.16 -22.27
CA HIS A 316 15.92 5.49 -21.77
C HIS A 316 17.43 5.83 -21.72
N THR A 317 18.16 5.48 -22.76
CA THR A 317 19.61 5.78 -22.85
C THR A 317 19.92 7.28 -22.85
N GLY A 318 18.91 8.12 -23.10
CA GLY A 318 18.98 9.58 -22.98
C GLY A 318 19.04 10.09 -21.53
N ASP A 319 18.80 9.24 -20.53
CA ASP A 319 18.90 9.61 -19.11
C ASP A 319 20.32 10.03 -18.67
N LYS A 320 21.30 9.94 -19.56
CA LYS A 320 22.65 10.53 -19.38
C LYS A 320 22.65 12.06 -19.34
N SER A 321 21.59 12.71 -19.81
CA SER A 321 21.48 14.18 -19.80
C SER A 321 20.03 14.62 -19.73
N VAL A 322 19.42 14.46 -18.54
CA VAL A 322 18.02 14.84 -18.31
C VAL A 322 17.94 16.30 -17.91
N PRO A 323 17.21 17.14 -18.65
CA PRO A 323 17.01 18.54 -18.32
C PRO A 323 16.02 18.73 -17.17
N CYS A 324 16.04 19.91 -16.57
CA CYS A 324 15.05 20.31 -15.58
C CYS A 324 13.68 20.59 -16.21
N SER A 325 12.62 20.26 -15.47
CA SER A 325 11.27 20.75 -15.78
C SER A 325 11.17 22.26 -15.55
N LYS A 326 10.14 22.89 -16.11
CA LYS A 326 9.88 24.33 -15.87
C LYS A 326 9.68 24.64 -14.39
N GLU A 327 9.06 23.75 -13.65
CA GLU A 327 8.77 23.88 -12.22
C GLU A 327 10.05 23.77 -11.39
N ALA A 328 11.03 22.99 -11.83
CA ALA A 328 12.31 22.84 -11.14
C ALA A 328 13.20 24.11 -11.24
N LYS A 329 12.94 24.99 -12.21
CA LYS A 329 13.60 26.30 -12.38
C LYS A 329 15.14 26.22 -12.34
N CYS A 330 15.72 25.22 -12.98
CA CYS A 330 17.16 25.05 -13.09
C CYS A 330 17.64 25.10 -14.55
N ASP A 331 18.91 25.39 -14.75
CA ASP A 331 19.54 25.65 -16.06
C ASP A 331 20.58 24.60 -16.46
N TYR A 332 20.45 23.38 -15.89
CA TYR A 332 21.38 22.27 -16.12
C TYR A 332 20.65 21.00 -16.50
N SER A 333 21.41 20.02 -16.94
CA SER A 333 20.99 18.62 -17.09
C SER A 333 21.85 17.74 -16.20
N LEU A 334 21.32 16.62 -15.74
CA LEU A 334 22.05 15.64 -14.93
C LEU A 334 22.09 14.28 -15.63
N ASP A 335 23.18 13.54 -15.37
CA ASP A 335 23.26 12.11 -15.67
C ASP A 335 22.58 11.33 -14.53
N VAL A 336 21.39 10.81 -14.84
CA VAL A 336 20.57 9.98 -13.95
C VAL A 336 20.32 8.61 -14.59
N SER A 337 21.26 8.20 -15.45
CA SER A 337 21.24 6.88 -16.08
C SER A 337 21.41 5.76 -15.04
N GLY A 338 21.01 4.53 -15.40
CA GLY A 338 20.99 3.42 -14.45
C GLY A 338 19.85 3.50 -13.45
N GLY A 339 20.00 2.78 -12.33
CA GLY A 339 18.95 2.62 -11.32
C GLY A 339 17.76 1.82 -11.82
N TRP A 340 16.69 1.81 -11.05
CA TRP A 340 15.48 1.05 -11.34
C TRP A 340 14.34 1.95 -11.77
N TYR A 341 13.48 1.44 -12.65
CA TYR A 341 12.11 1.94 -12.74
C TYR A 341 11.39 1.62 -11.43
N ASP A 342 10.57 2.53 -10.96
CA ASP A 342 9.99 2.48 -9.61
C ASP A 342 8.95 1.36 -9.45
N ALA A 343 8.02 1.33 -10.39
CA ALA A 343 6.84 0.47 -10.29
C ALA A 343 6.42 -0.03 -11.68
N GLY A 344 5.13 0.04 -12.01
CA GLY A 344 4.64 -0.25 -13.35
C GLY A 344 4.95 0.83 -14.37
N ASP A 345 5.43 1.99 -13.96
CA ASP A 345 5.84 3.12 -14.79
C ASP A 345 7.35 3.15 -15.06
N HIS A 346 7.81 4.14 -15.82
CA HIS A 346 9.23 4.34 -16.14
C HIS A 346 9.87 5.48 -15.33
N GLY A 347 9.19 5.97 -14.29
CA GLY A 347 9.72 6.99 -13.40
C GLY A 347 10.81 6.46 -12.47
N LYS A 348 11.61 7.39 -11.92
CA LYS A 348 12.57 7.15 -10.84
C LYS A 348 12.27 8.14 -9.73
N TYR A 349 11.99 7.64 -8.53
CA TYR A 349 11.54 8.43 -7.39
C TYR A 349 12.51 8.24 -6.23
N LEU A 350 13.06 9.33 -5.73
CA LEU A 350 14.18 9.24 -4.80
C LEU A 350 13.78 8.69 -3.45
N VAL A 351 12.63 9.09 -2.90
CA VAL A 351 12.19 8.59 -1.58
C VAL A 351 11.91 7.10 -1.61
N ASN A 352 11.20 6.60 -2.63
CA ASN A 352 10.91 5.17 -2.77
C ASN A 352 12.18 4.36 -3.12
N GLY A 353 13.02 4.90 -4.00
CA GLY A 353 14.32 4.31 -4.34
C GLY A 353 15.27 4.27 -3.16
N GLY A 354 15.34 5.35 -2.36
CA GLY A 354 16.18 5.43 -1.16
C GLY A 354 15.78 4.42 -0.09
N PHE A 355 14.47 4.28 0.15
CA PHE A 355 13.93 3.26 1.04
C PHE A 355 14.23 1.83 0.53
N SER A 356 14.09 1.58 -0.78
CA SER A 356 14.40 0.29 -1.39
C SER A 356 15.87 -0.07 -1.27
N VAL A 357 16.77 0.89 -1.53
CA VAL A 357 18.22 0.73 -1.31
C VAL A 357 18.52 0.40 0.14
N TRP A 358 17.92 1.17 1.09
CA TRP A 358 18.08 0.88 2.51
C TRP A 358 17.61 -0.52 2.87
N ALA A 359 16.46 -0.96 2.35
CA ALA A 359 15.91 -2.27 2.69
C ALA A 359 16.84 -3.42 2.25
N LEU A 360 17.42 -3.37 1.04
CA LEU A 360 18.40 -4.35 0.57
C LEU A 360 19.68 -4.32 1.39
N GLN A 361 20.18 -3.13 1.72
CA GLN A 361 21.37 -2.97 2.56
C GLN A 361 21.10 -3.43 4.00
N ASN A 362 19.91 -3.15 4.56
CA ASN A 362 19.51 -3.61 5.89
C ASN A 362 19.31 -5.13 5.93
N GLU A 363 18.76 -5.74 4.87
CA GLU A 363 18.68 -7.19 4.75
C GLU A 363 20.07 -7.82 4.88
N TYR A 364 21.05 -7.29 4.16
CA TYR A 364 22.43 -7.75 4.27
C TYR A 364 23.01 -7.56 5.68
N GLU A 365 22.87 -6.34 6.29
CA GLU A 365 23.36 -6.08 7.65
C GLU A 365 22.69 -6.96 8.71
N ALA A 366 21.36 -7.15 8.61
CA ALA A 366 20.61 -7.99 9.53
C ALA A 366 21.03 -9.46 9.45
N LEU A 367 21.21 -10.00 8.24
CA LEU A 367 21.68 -11.37 8.04
C LEU A 367 23.14 -11.56 8.51
N GLN A 368 24.01 -10.57 8.31
CA GLN A 368 25.38 -10.62 8.85
C GLN A 368 25.39 -10.61 10.38
N LYS A 369 24.50 -9.87 11.01
CA LYS A 369 24.43 -9.73 12.45
C LYS A 369 23.71 -10.87 13.16
N PHE A 370 22.58 -11.32 12.62
CA PHE A 370 21.64 -12.20 13.30
C PHE A 370 21.40 -13.50 12.54
N GLY A 371 21.51 -13.51 11.23
CA GLY A 371 21.14 -14.62 10.38
C GLY A 371 22.30 -15.59 10.08
N SER A 372 21.99 -16.63 9.36
CA SER A 372 22.96 -17.64 8.90
C SER A 372 22.97 -17.79 7.38
N THR A 373 22.00 -17.23 6.68
CA THR A 373 21.88 -17.32 5.22
C THR A 373 22.50 -16.13 4.48
N ALA A 374 23.28 -15.29 5.17
CA ALA A 374 23.96 -14.13 4.55
C ALA A 374 24.85 -14.55 3.35
N GLY A 375 25.41 -15.76 3.38
CA GLY A 375 26.18 -16.31 2.27
C GLY A 375 25.39 -16.55 1.00
N ASP A 376 24.06 -16.65 1.09
CA ASP A 376 23.17 -16.86 -0.08
C ASP A 376 23.02 -15.59 -0.94
N PHE A 377 23.51 -14.45 -0.46
CA PHE A 377 23.55 -13.17 -1.17
C PHE A 377 24.97 -12.69 -1.47
N GLY A 378 25.97 -13.56 -1.23
CA GLY A 378 27.37 -13.33 -1.56
C GLY A 378 27.63 -13.24 -3.05
N ASP A 379 28.91 -13.15 -3.43
CA ASP A 379 29.35 -13.06 -4.81
C ASP A 379 28.94 -14.29 -5.64
N GLY A 380 28.27 -14.07 -6.78
CA GLY A 380 27.77 -15.08 -7.70
C GLY A 380 26.55 -15.86 -7.18
N LYS A 381 25.82 -15.34 -6.20
CA LYS A 381 24.63 -15.98 -5.62
C LYS A 381 23.32 -15.48 -6.19
N LEU A 382 23.26 -14.23 -6.59
CA LEU A 382 22.14 -13.70 -7.38
C LEU A 382 22.48 -13.83 -8.86
N ASN A 383 21.43 -13.93 -9.67
CA ASN A 383 21.59 -14.01 -11.13
C ASN A 383 21.69 -12.60 -11.74
N ILE A 384 22.81 -11.91 -11.48
CA ILE A 384 23.08 -10.55 -11.96
C ILE A 384 24.44 -10.46 -12.68
N PRO A 385 24.66 -9.46 -13.55
CA PRO A 385 25.91 -9.33 -14.33
C PRO A 385 27.17 -9.13 -13.46
N GLU A 386 27.02 -8.58 -12.28
CA GLU A 386 28.11 -8.23 -11.37
C GLU A 386 28.69 -9.43 -10.60
N GLY A 387 28.06 -10.60 -10.66
CA GLY A 387 28.57 -11.83 -10.03
C GLY A 387 30.01 -12.15 -10.47
N LYS A 388 30.84 -12.64 -9.56
CA LYS A 388 32.29 -12.92 -9.69
C LYS A 388 33.19 -11.69 -9.62
N ASN A 389 32.80 -10.69 -8.85
CA ASN A 389 33.59 -9.50 -8.57
C ASN A 389 34.16 -9.45 -7.13
N SER A 390 34.00 -10.54 -6.37
CA SER A 390 34.36 -10.69 -4.96
C SER A 390 33.57 -9.79 -4.00
N ARG A 391 32.36 -9.39 -4.40
CA ARG A 391 31.44 -8.55 -3.61
C ARG A 391 30.10 -9.25 -3.46
N PRO A 392 29.34 -8.98 -2.37
CA PRO A 392 27.98 -9.52 -2.23
C PRO A 392 27.05 -8.97 -3.31
N ASP A 393 26.43 -9.86 -4.07
CA ASP A 393 25.53 -9.49 -5.19
C ASP A 393 24.37 -8.58 -4.75
N ILE A 394 23.83 -8.78 -3.54
CA ILE A 394 22.76 -7.91 -3.02
C ILE A 394 23.23 -6.45 -2.85
N LEU A 395 24.50 -6.26 -2.48
CA LEU A 395 25.07 -4.93 -2.38
C LEU A 395 25.40 -4.33 -3.75
N ASP A 396 25.78 -5.15 -4.73
CA ASP A 396 25.96 -4.68 -6.11
C ASP A 396 24.62 -4.21 -6.70
N GLU A 397 23.51 -4.94 -6.45
CA GLU A 397 22.18 -4.51 -6.89
C GLU A 397 21.75 -3.23 -6.17
N ALA A 398 21.93 -3.13 -4.85
CA ALA A 398 21.65 -1.90 -4.09
C ALA A 398 22.48 -0.70 -4.59
N ARG A 399 23.75 -0.92 -4.93
CA ARG A 399 24.63 0.09 -5.51
C ARG A 399 24.12 0.58 -6.86
N PHE A 400 23.66 -0.34 -7.73
CA PHE A 400 23.12 0.03 -9.04
C PHE A 400 21.95 1.02 -8.90
N GLY A 401 21.06 0.81 -7.92
CA GLY A 401 20.00 1.75 -7.59
C GLY A 401 20.54 3.07 -7.05
N LEU A 402 21.44 3.01 -6.05
CA LEU A 402 21.95 4.19 -5.34
C LEU A 402 22.73 5.13 -6.27
N GLU A 403 23.53 4.62 -7.20
CA GLU A 403 24.32 5.47 -8.09
C GLU A 403 23.45 6.40 -8.94
N ALA A 404 22.29 5.93 -9.42
CA ALA A 404 21.33 6.78 -10.14
C ALA A 404 20.67 7.82 -9.20
N LEU A 405 20.39 7.46 -7.94
CA LEU A 405 19.85 8.41 -6.96
C LEU A 405 20.87 9.49 -6.62
N MET A 406 22.14 9.13 -6.47
CA MET A 406 23.22 10.12 -6.30
C MET A 406 23.36 11.04 -7.52
N GLY A 407 23.06 10.55 -8.73
CA GLY A 407 22.99 11.34 -9.94
C GLY A 407 21.93 12.44 -9.92
N MET A 408 20.91 12.32 -9.06
CA MET A 408 19.88 13.35 -8.90
C MET A 408 20.28 14.49 -7.94
N GLN A 409 21.48 14.45 -7.37
CA GLN A 409 21.95 15.51 -6.47
C GLN A 409 22.36 16.77 -7.26
N VAL A 410 21.92 17.93 -6.82
CA VAL A 410 22.23 19.23 -7.44
C VAL A 410 23.73 19.52 -7.31
N PRO A 411 24.43 19.81 -8.43
CA PRO A 411 25.87 20.03 -8.44
C PRO A 411 26.30 21.26 -7.64
N ALA A 412 27.55 21.26 -7.20
CA ALA A 412 28.18 22.44 -6.59
C ALA A 412 28.12 23.66 -7.52
N GLY A 413 27.94 24.85 -6.94
CA GLY A 413 27.86 26.11 -7.69
C GLY A 413 26.51 26.40 -8.33
N LYS A 414 25.54 25.51 -8.25
CA LYS A 414 24.17 25.73 -8.69
C LYS A 414 23.25 26.16 -7.55
N PRO A 415 22.15 26.88 -7.81
CA PRO A 415 21.12 27.12 -6.81
C PRO A 415 20.65 25.81 -6.18
N MET A 416 20.48 25.78 -4.87
CA MET A 416 20.10 24.56 -4.12
C MET A 416 21.17 23.44 -4.15
N ALA A 417 22.45 23.78 -4.39
CA ALA A 417 23.54 22.81 -4.43
C ALA A 417 23.50 21.83 -3.23
N GLY A 418 23.64 20.55 -3.52
CA GLY A 418 23.59 19.47 -2.55
C GLY A 418 22.18 18.93 -2.23
N MET A 419 21.11 19.68 -2.52
CA MET A 419 19.75 19.14 -2.49
C MET A 419 19.59 18.06 -3.56
N ALA A 420 18.56 17.23 -3.47
CA ALA A 420 18.26 16.22 -4.47
C ALA A 420 16.91 16.46 -5.15
N HIS A 421 16.86 16.25 -6.45
CA HIS A 421 15.61 16.22 -7.19
C HIS A 421 14.73 15.09 -6.69
N GLN A 422 13.45 15.40 -6.44
CA GLN A 422 12.52 14.44 -5.85
C GLN A 422 12.32 13.21 -6.74
N LYS A 423 12.24 13.43 -8.03
CA LYS A 423 11.94 12.40 -9.03
C LYS A 423 12.36 12.83 -10.43
N MET A 424 12.42 11.85 -11.32
CA MET A 424 12.60 12.04 -12.75
C MET A 424 11.62 11.13 -13.50
N HIS A 425 10.83 11.68 -14.41
CA HIS A 425 9.86 10.94 -15.21
C HIS A 425 9.50 11.66 -16.50
N GLY A 426 8.70 11.02 -17.35
CA GLY A 426 8.15 11.60 -18.57
C GLY A 426 7.23 12.80 -18.32
N GLU A 427 7.05 13.66 -19.31
CA GLU A 427 6.09 14.79 -19.24
C GLU A 427 4.63 14.34 -19.15
N LYS A 428 4.35 13.08 -19.51
CA LYS A 428 3.05 12.41 -19.40
C LYS A 428 3.27 10.92 -19.12
N TRP A 429 2.20 10.21 -18.77
CA TRP A 429 2.24 8.76 -18.61
C TRP A 429 2.43 8.03 -19.93
N SER A 430 3.34 7.07 -19.96
CA SER A 430 3.48 6.13 -21.06
C SER A 430 2.27 5.19 -21.11
N ALA A 431 1.84 4.83 -22.31
CA ALA A 431 0.76 3.86 -22.50
C ALA A 431 1.14 2.46 -21.99
N ILE A 432 0.16 1.61 -21.79
CA ILE A 432 0.35 0.17 -21.54
C ILE A 432 -0.22 -0.61 -22.72
N PRO A 433 0.61 -1.44 -23.38
CA PRO A 433 2.05 -1.69 -23.13
C PRO A 433 2.97 -0.65 -23.74
N THR A 434 4.14 -0.42 -23.14
CA THR A 434 5.23 0.34 -23.74
C THR A 434 6.57 -0.20 -23.21
N ALA A 435 7.40 -0.76 -24.06
CA ALA A 435 8.76 -1.14 -23.68
C ALA A 435 9.63 0.11 -23.48
N PRO A 436 10.59 0.10 -22.51
CA PRO A 436 11.40 1.29 -22.21
C PRO A 436 12.24 1.82 -23.37
N ASP A 437 12.61 0.96 -24.32
CA ASP A 437 13.33 1.34 -25.56
C ASP A 437 12.42 1.90 -26.65
N LYS A 438 11.12 1.87 -26.45
CA LYS A 438 10.07 2.43 -27.31
C LYS A 438 9.37 3.63 -26.71
N ASP A 439 9.72 3.99 -25.47
CA ASP A 439 9.19 5.16 -24.79
C ASP A 439 9.97 6.41 -25.20
N ASP A 440 9.41 7.20 -26.10
CA ASP A 440 9.98 8.41 -26.65
C ASP A 440 9.53 9.69 -25.93
N ILE A 441 8.77 9.55 -24.83
CA ILE A 441 8.28 10.68 -24.04
C ILE A 441 9.47 11.42 -23.42
N LYS A 442 9.51 12.75 -23.58
CA LYS A 442 10.54 13.59 -22.98
C LYS A 442 10.53 13.46 -21.46
N ARG A 443 11.69 13.29 -20.88
CA ARG A 443 11.90 13.09 -19.46
C ARG A 443 12.52 14.32 -18.81
N PHE A 444 12.14 14.60 -17.56
CA PHE A 444 12.56 15.80 -16.85
C PHE A 444 12.87 15.51 -15.39
N LEU A 445 13.90 16.19 -14.86
CA LEU A 445 14.12 16.32 -13.42
C LEU A 445 13.02 17.21 -12.84
N ARG A 446 12.36 16.75 -11.80
CA ARG A 446 11.32 17.51 -11.07
C ARG A 446 11.98 18.32 -9.94
N PRO A 447 11.25 19.26 -9.31
CA PRO A 447 11.83 20.08 -8.23
C PRO A 447 12.52 19.26 -7.14
N VAL A 448 13.46 19.88 -6.44
CA VAL A 448 14.09 19.30 -5.25
C VAL A 448 13.09 19.23 -4.09
N SER A 449 13.28 18.27 -3.15
CA SER A 449 12.54 18.27 -1.90
C SER A 449 13.44 17.90 -0.71
N THR A 450 13.03 18.28 0.49
CA THR A 450 13.77 17.96 1.72
C THR A 450 13.75 16.46 1.99
N ALA A 451 12.58 15.81 1.87
CA ALA A 451 12.45 14.36 2.06
C ALA A 451 13.38 13.57 1.12
N ALA A 452 13.36 13.88 -0.18
CA ALA A 452 14.24 13.22 -1.16
C ALA A 452 15.73 13.43 -0.83
N THR A 453 16.12 14.63 -0.43
CA THR A 453 17.50 14.95 -0.06
C THR A 453 17.97 14.14 1.16
N LEU A 454 17.11 13.99 2.16
CA LEU A 454 17.43 13.23 3.38
C LEU A 454 17.41 11.71 3.13
N ASN A 455 16.53 11.21 2.27
CA ASN A 455 16.56 9.82 1.84
C ASN A 455 17.88 9.48 1.13
N LEU A 456 18.36 10.37 0.24
CA LEU A 456 19.68 10.22 -0.37
C LEU A 456 20.78 10.20 0.70
N ALA A 457 20.74 11.13 1.67
CA ALA A 457 21.72 11.19 2.75
C ALA A 457 21.78 9.88 3.55
N ALA A 458 20.63 9.33 3.93
CA ALA A 458 20.55 8.12 4.71
C ALA A 458 21.06 6.89 3.93
N ALA A 459 20.50 6.63 2.74
CA ALA A 459 20.88 5.46 1.94
C ALA A 459 22.36 5.47 1.52
N ALA A 460 22.90 6.65 1.19
CA ALA A 460 24.31 6.81 0.82
C ALA A 460 25.24 6.68 2.04
N ALA A 461 24.84 7.15 3.23
CA ALA A 461 25.62 6.97 4.46
C ALA A 461 25.70 5.49 4.86
N GLN A 462 24.60 4.74 4.74
CA GLN A 462 24.58 3.30 4.95
C GLN A 462 25.52 2.59 3.96
N ALA A 463 25.41 2.91 2.66
CA ALA A 463 26.32 2.35 1.65
C ALA A 463 27.77 2.64 1.97
N ALA A 464 28.11 3.87 2.41
CA ALA A 464 29.47 4.25 2.71
C ALA A 464 30.13 3.32 3.75
N ARG A 465 29.39 2.93 4.82
CA ARG A 465 29.96 1.98 5.80
C ARG A 465 30.08 0.57 5.29
N LEU A 466 29.08 0.10 4.51
CA LEU A 466 29.08 -1.26 3.97
C LEU A 466 30.20 -1.49 2.94
N TRP A 467 30.47 -0.48 2.13
CA TRP A 467 31.48 -0.55 1.08
C TRP A 467 32.89 -0.16 1.53
N LYS A 468 33.07 0.26 2.78
CA LYS A 468 34.32 0.84 3.29
C LYS A 468 35.58 0.00 3.00
N THR A 469 35.48 -1.31 3.14
CA THR A 469 36.60 -2.23 2.89
C THR A 469 36.60 -2.84 1.51
N MET A 470 35.43 -2.97 0.88
CA MET A 470 35.24 -3.63 -0.41
C MET A 470 35.54 -2.72 -1.61
N ASP A 471 35.16 -1.42 -1.49
CA ASP A 471 35.43 -0.39 -2.49
C ASP A 471 35.55 0.99 -1.78
N PRO A 472 36.76 1.33 -1.28
CA PRO A 472 36.97 2.58 -0.57
C PRO A 472 36.67 3.84 -1.40
N ALA A 473 36.83 3.76 -2.73
CA ALA A 473 36.54 4.89 -3.62
C ALA A 473 35.02 5.15 -3.70
N PHE A 474 34.21 4.10 -3.88
CA PHE A 474 32.78 4.20 -3.84
C PHE A 474 32.26 4.61 -2.46
N SER A 475 32.83 4.04 -1.38
CA SER A 475 32.52 4.43 -0.01
C SER A 475 32.72 5.94 0.22
N ALA A 476 33.85 6.48 -0.22
CA ALA A 476 34.15 7.92 -0.09
C ALA A 476 33.17 8.78 -0.92
N LYS A 477 32.82 8.35 -2.15
CA LYS A 477 31.84 9.01 -3.01
C LYS A 477 30.46 9.05 -2.34
N ALA A 478 30.00 7.93 -1.81
CA ALA A 478 28.71 7.82 -1.13
C ALA A 478 28.66 8.67 0.15
N LEU A 479 29.73 8.65 0.96
CA LEU A 479 29.80 9.48 2.16
C LEU A 479 29.77 10.97 1.84
N ASN A 480 30.51 11.41 0.81
CA ASN A 480 30.50 12.81 0.39
C ASN A 480 29.10 13.24 -0.09
N ALA A 481 28.41 12.40 -0.87
CA ALA A 481 27.04 12.67 -1.29
C ALA A 481 26.09 12.78 -0.08
N ALA A 482 26.22 11.87 0.90
CA ALA A 482 25.40 11.85 2.11
C ALA A 482 25.60 13.11 2.97
N GLU A 483 26.85 13.48 3.27
CA GLU A 483 27.16 14.66 4.08
C GLU A 483 26.73 15.97 3.38
N THR A 484 26.94 16.04 2.06
CA THR A 484 26.52 17.18 1.25
C THR A 484 24.99 17.32 1.24
N ALA A 485 24.25 16.21 1.07
CA ALA A 485 22.79 16.19 1.08
C ALA A 485 22.25 16.62 2.45
N TYR A 486 22.78 16.05 3.53
CA TYR A 486 22.35 16.40 4.89
C TYR A 486 22.58 17.88 5.20
N ALA A 487 23.77 18.41 4.88
CA ALA A 487 24.08 19.82 5.06
C ALA A 487 23.19 20.76 4.22
N ALA A 488 22.80 20.34 3.01
CA ALA A 488 21.86 21.08 2.16
C ALA A 488 20.43 21.03 2.73
N ALA A 489 19.97 19.89 3.23
CA ALA A 489 18.66 19.75 3.87
C ALA A 489 18.55 20.61 5.14
N LEU A 490 19.59 20.70 5.96
CA LEU A 490 19.62 21.60 7.15
C LEU A 490 19.43 23.08 6.78
N LYS A 491 19.91 23.49 5.61
CA LYS A 491 19.70 24.87 5.08
C LYS A 491 18.32 25.05 4.47
N ASN A 492 17.68 23.97 4.04
CA ASN A 492 16.42 23.96 3.31
C ASN A 492 15.43 22.93 3.94
N PRO A 493 15.05 23.10 5.21
CA PRO A 493 14.39 22.03 5.98
C PRO A 493 12.91 21.80 5.66
N LYS A 494 12.31 22.60 4.77
CA LYS A 494 10.85 22.59 4.53
C LYS A 494 10.47 22.70 3.06
N ILE A 495 11.30 22.20 2.15
CA ILE A 495 10.94 22.15 0.74
C ILE A 495 10.07 20.93 0.51
N ALA A 496 8.77 21.17 0.36
CA ALA A 496 7.80 20.12 0.10
C ALA A 496 8.04 19.47 -1.27
N ALA A 497 7.62 18.24 -1.38
CA ALA A 497 7.51 17.55 -2.66
C ALA A 497 6.54 18.28 -3.60
N GLU A 498 6.83 18.23 -4.91
CA GLU A 498 5.93 18.77 -5.92
C GLU A 498 4.55 18.10 -5.82
N PRO A 499 3.46 18.89 -5.86
CA PRO A 499 2.11 18.33 -5.89
C PRO A 499 1.91 17.50 -7.17
N LYS A 500 0.73 16.93 -7.32
CA LYS A 500 0.37 16.08 -8.46
C LYS A 500 0.75 16.74 -9.79
N VAL A 501 1.56 16.02 -10.56
CA VAL A 501 1.95 16.39 -11.93
C VAL A 501 1.68 15.18 -12.83
N GLU A 502 1.35 15.42 -14.09
CA GLU A 502 1.13 14.36 -15.06
C GLU A 502 2.46 13.62 -15.34
N GLY A 503 2.39 12.31 -15.54
CA GLY A 503 3.53 11.46 -15.87
C GLY A 503 4.30 10.91 -14.70
N GLY A 504 3.93 11.24 -13.45
CA GLY A 504 4.60 10.71 -12.27
C GLY A 504 3.75 10.64 -11.00
N GLY A 505 4.08 9.70 -10.12
CA GLY A 505 3.50 9.53 -8.80
C GLY A 505 3.80 10.73 -7.88
N ILE A 506 2.96 10.96 -6.87
CA ILE A 506 3.06 12.15 -6.01
C ILE A 506 4.25 12.01 -5.04
N TYR A 507 4.32 10.95 -4.27
CA TYR A 507 5.34 10.71 -3.24
C TYR A 507 5.60 11.94 -2.35
N GLY A 508 4.50 12.56 -1.88
CA GLY A 508 4.56 13.72 -0.99
C GLY A 508 4.67 13.30 0.46
N ASP A 509 5.50 14.02 1.22
CA ASP A 509 5.62 13.88 2.65
C ASP A 509 5.36 15.22 3.35
N GLY A 510 4.49 15.19 4.36
CA GLY A 510 4.14 16.38 5.16
C GLY A 510 5.00 16.59 6.39
N ASP A 511 5.78 15.59 6.79
CA ASP A 511 6.62 15.62 7.99
C ASP A 511 7.99 14.97 7.76
N THR A 512 8.96 15.78 7.43
CA THR A 512 10.34 15.33 7.18
C THR A 512 11.18 15.13 8.45
N GLY A 513 10.57 15.13 9.61
CA GLY A 513 11.28 14.99 10.90
C GLY A 513 11.89 13.61 11.11
N ASP A 514 11.27 12.58 10.60
CA ASP A 514 11.75 11.21 10.66
C ASP A 514 12.86 10.94 9.62
N GLU A 515 12.83 11.60 8.44
CA GLU A 515 13.95 11.57 7.51
C GLU A 515 15.19 12.27 8.08
N PHE A 516 15.03 13.41 8.76
CA PHE A 516 16.15 14.03 9.49
C PHE A 516 16.73 13.09 10.54
N TYR A 517 15.86 12.41 11.29
CA TYR A 517 16.27 11.42 12.28
C TYR A 517 17.02 10.24 11.63
N TRP A 518 16.49 9.70 10.54
CA TRP A 518 17.11 8.58 9.83
C TRP A 518 18.46 8.98 9.22
N ALA A 519 18.53 10.09 8.50
CA ALA A 519 19.77 10.56 7.88
C ALA A 519 20.86 10.88 8.92
N ALA A 520 20.51 11.56 10.01
CA ALA A 520 21.44 11.81 11.11
C ALA A 520 21.95 10.51 11.76
N THR A 521 21.04 9.54 11.91
CA THR A 521 21.37 8.22 12.45
C THR A 521 22.36 7.47 11.58
N GLU A 522 22.09 7.35 10.28
CA GLU A 522 22.96 6.64 9.33
C GLU A 522 24.34 7.30 9.23
N LEU A 523 24.37 8.64 9.20
CA LEU A 523 25.61 9.42 9.22
C LEU A 523 26.39 9.23 10.53
N TYR A 524 25.70 9.17 11.67
CA TYR A 524 26.35 8.91 12.96
C TYR A 524 26.95 7.51 13.02
N ILE A 525 26.21 6.47 12.65
CA ILE A 525 26.69 5.08 12.61
C ILE A 525 27.94 5.00 11.73
N THR A 526 27.94 5.68 10.59
CA THR A 526 29.02 5.61 9.58
C THR A 526 30.26 6.39 9.98
N THR A 527 30.08 7.57 10.60
CA THR A 527 31.21 8.52 10.83
C THR A 527 31.64 8.67 12.29
N GLY A 528 30.73 8.39 13.25
CA GLY A 528 30.94 8.66 14.66
C GLY A 528 30.95 10.15 15.03
N LYS A 529 30.63 11.07 14.09
CA LYS A 529 30.76 12.53 14.35
C LYS A 529 29.73 13.03 15.36
N ALA A 530 30.15 13.87 16.28
CA ALA A 530 29.34 14.36 17.41
C ALA A 530 28.15 15.22 16.98
N ASN A 531 28.26 15.97 15.88
CA ASN A 531 27.14 16.76 15.36
C ASN A 531 25.96 15.88 14.96
N TYR A 532 26.18 14.77 14.25
CA TYR A 532 25.11 13.84 13.87
C TYR A 532 24.50 13.14 15.08
N LYS A 533 25.34 12.81 16.08
CA LYS A 533 24.83 12.30 17.36
C LYS A 533 23.90 13.29 18.04
N ALA A 534 24.33 14.56 18.12
CA ALA A 534 23.50 15.60 18.73
C ALA A 534 22.16 15.81 17.97
N ASP A 535 22.16 15.71 16.63
CA ASP A 535 20.95 15.86 15.82
C ASP A 535 19.98 14.69 16.02
N LEU A 536 20.48 13.44 16.02
CA LEU A 536 19.61 12.28 16.25
C LEU A 536 19.04 12.27 17.69
N GLU A 537 19.84 12.63 18.71
CA GLU A 537 19.41 12.65 20.11
C GLU A 537 18.36 13.74 20.41
N LYS A 538 18.35 14.85 19.66
CA LYS A 538 17.34 15.91 19.75
C LYS A 538 16.03 15.53 19.09
N SER A 539 16.03 14.54 18.20
CA SER A 539 14.85 14.17 17.45
C SER A 539 13.76 13.61 18.39
N ARG A 540 12.53 14.02 18.16
CA ARG A 540 11.33 13.45 18.81
C ARG A 540 11.16 11.94 18.54
N PHE A 541 11.77 11.42 17.49
CA PHE A 541 11.72 10.00 17.13
C PHE A 541 12.77 9.16 17.87
N HIS A 542 13.80 9.79 18.43
CA HIS A 542 14.83 9.10 19.22
C HIS A 542 14.26 8.65 20.58
N THR A 543 13.59 9.58 21.28
CA THR A 543 12.93 9.32 22.56
C THR A 543 11.47 9.77 22.45
N PRO A 544 10.61 8.99 21.77
CA PRO A 544 9.24 9.40 21.57
C PRO A 544 8.48 9.49 22.89
N LYS A 545 7.69 10.56 23.05
CA LYS A 545 6.68 10.64 24.11
C LYS A 545 5.55 9.67 23.79
N ALA A 546 4.90 9.13 24.81
CA ALA A 546 3.73 8.28 24.66
C ALA A 546 2.70 8.95 23.71
N GLY A 547 2.27 8.24 22.67
CA GLY A 547 1.34 8.74 21.63
C GLY A 547 1.96 9.07 20.27
N ILE A 548 3.28 9.34 20.15
CA ILE A 548 3.98 9.44 18.86
C ILE A 548 4.30 8.03 18.30
N GLU A 549 4.19 7.05 19.14
CA GLU A 549 4.44 5.63 18.82
C GLU A 549 3.35 4.98 17.96
N THR A 550 2.25 5.65 17.70
CA THR A 550 1.09 5.05 17.02
C THR A 550 1.25 4.95 15.50
N ALA A 551 2.02 5.85 14.92
CA ALA A 551 2.52 5.68 13.56
C ALA A 551 3.75 4.76 13.52
N ALA A 552 4.28 4.39 14.65
CA ALA A 552 5.57 3.71 14.88
C ALA A 552 5.56 2.20 14.61
N GLY A 553 4.78 1.74 13.73
CA GLY A 553 4.89 0.42 13.15
C GLY A 553 4.87 0.53 11.66
N GLU A 554 4.58 1.69 11.17
CA GLU A 554 4.50 1.99 9.76
C GLU A 554 5.92 2.26 9.27
N LEU A 555 6.54 1.25 8.72
CA LEU A 555 7.79 1.37 7.98
C LEU A 555 7.45 1.55 6.51
N GLY A 556 7.93 2.60 5.89
CA GLY A 556 7.66 2.90 4.49
C GLY A 556 8.54 4.04 3.99
N TRP A 557 8.36 4.45 2.75
CA TRP A 557 9.10 5.56 2.15
C TRP A 557 8.77 6.93 2.79
N ASP A 558 7.63 7.06 3.46
CA ASP A 558 7.11 8.23 4.17
C ASP A 558 7.12 8.07 5.71
N HIS A 559 7.62 6.95 6.22
CA HIS A 559 7.71 6.63 7.65
C HIS A 559 9.00 5.88 7.94
N VAL A 560 10.12 6.60 8.00
CA VAL A 560 11.48 6.02 8.03
C VAL A 560 12.12 5.97 9.42
N ALA A 561 11.46 6.49 10.47
CA ALA A 561 12.02 6.42 11.83
C ALA A 561 12.31 4.97 12.32
N PRO A 562 11.49 3.94 12.00
CA PRO A 562 11.85 2.57 12.33
C PRO A 562 13.12 2.09 11.63
N ALA A 563 13.39 2.52 10.39
CA ALA A 563 14.61 2.19 9.66
C ALA A 563 15.86 2.64 10.42
N ALA A 564 15.86 3.87 10.93
CA ALA A 564 16.94 4.40 11.77
C ALA A 564 17.20 3.53 13.01
N LYS A 565 16.14 3.11 13.70
CA LYS A 565 16.24 2.28 14.91
C LYS A 565 16.75 0.88 14.60
N MET A 566 16.34 0.29 13.48
CA MET A 566 16.84 -1.01 13.03
C MET A 566 18.33 -0.94 12.71
N SER A 567 18.78 0.12 12.03
CA SER A 567 20.21 0.32 11.76
C SER A 567 21.02 0.48 13.05
N LEU A 568 20.49 1.20 14.07
CA LEU A 568 21.17 1.35 15.37
C LEU A 568 21.34 0.03 16.13
N VAL A 569 20.39 -0.89 16.03
CA VAL A 569 20.47 -2.19 16.72
C VAL A 569 21.24 -3.25 15.93
N ALA A 570 21.35 -3.10 14.61
CA ALA A 570 22.05 -4.03 13.73
C ALA A 570 23.55 -3.67 13.57
N ALA A 571 23.86 -2.41 13.29
CA ALA A 571 25.21 -1.96 13.01
C ALA A 571 25.99 -1.54 14.27
N PRO A 572 27.30 -1.83 14.37
CA PRO A 572 28.14 -1.29 15.44
C PRO A 572 28.13 0.24 15.44
N ASN A 573 27.94 0.83 16.61
CA ASN A 573 27.96 2.29 16.79
C ASN A 573 28.36 2.68 18.21
N GLY A 574 28.57 3.97 18.45
CA GLY A 574 29.07 4.49 19.71
C GLY A 574 28.04 5.08 20.68
N LEU A 575 26.74 4.76 20.53
CA LEU A 575 25.67 5.30 21.41
C LEU A 575 25.72 4.76 22.84
N GLY A 576 26.34 3.60 23.05
CA GLY A 576 26.38 2.91 24.34
C GLY A 576 25.08 2.11 24.66
N ASP A 577 25.26 1.17 25.59
CA ASP A 577 24.23 0.14 25.89
C ASP A 577 22.87 0.68 26.33
N PRO A 578 22.78 1.73 27.18
CA PRO A 578 21.44 2.22 27.58
C PRO A 578 20.61 2.77 26.43
N ALA A 579 21.24 3.49 25.49
CA ALA A 579 20.53 4.05 24.32
C ALA A 579 20.09 2.93 23.37
N ILE A 580 20.94 1.95 23.11
CA ILE A 580 20.63 0.80 22.27
C ILE A 580 19.52 -0.05 22.92
N ALA A 581 19.56 -0.25 24.25
CA ALA A 581 18.49 -0.94 24.98
C ALA A 581 17.14 -0.21 24.84
N ALA A 582 17.12 1.12 24.88
CA ALA A 582 15.91 1.91 24.63
C ALA A 582 15.38 1.71 23.21
N MET A 583 16.25 1.67 22.18
CA MET A 583 15.83 1.40 20.79
C MET A 583 15.23 0.00 20.64
N ARG A 584 15.85 -1.01 21.26
CA ARG A 584 15.32 -2.39 21.31
C ARG A 584 13.92 -2.42 21.92
N THR A 585 13.72 -1.77 23.08
CA THR A 585 12.43 -1.68 23.76
C THR A 585 11.36 -1.07 22.86
N GLN A 586 11.67 -0.02 22.12
CA GLN A 586 10.73 0.63 21.20
C GLN A 586 10.35 -0.28 20.03
N LEU A 587 11.30 -0.97 19.40
CA LEU A 587 11.05 -1.93 18.32
C LEU A 587 10.22 -3.12 18.80
N ILE A 588 10.52 -3.65 19.98
CA ILE A 588 9.76 -4.74 20.61
C ILE A 588 8.32 -4.29 20.89
N ALA A 589 8.11 -3.10 21.46
CA ALA A 589 6.78 -2.57 21.72
C ALA A 589 5.96 -2.37 20.43
N ALA A 590 6.59 -1.96 19.31
CA ALA A 590 5.94 -1.90 18.02
C ALA A 590 5.51 -3.29 17.54
N ALA A 591 6.42 -4.27 17.62
CA ALA A 591 6.14 -5.65 17.25
C ALA A 591 5.03 -6.28 18.10
N ASP A 592 4.98 -6.00 19.40
CA ASP A 592 3.90 -6.48 20.30
C ASP A 592 2.52 -5.94 19.88
N ARG A 593 2.44 -4.70 19.41
CA ARG A 593 1.19 -4.14 18.86
C ARG A 593 0.73 -4.90 17.60
N PHE A 594 1.66 -5.25 16.71
CA PHE A 594 1.32 -6.06 15.53
C PHE A 594 0.86 -7.46 15.91
N VAL A 595 1.54 -8.13 16.85
CA VAL A 595 1.10 -9.44 17.37
C VAL A 595 -0.30 -9.36 17.95
N ALA A 596 -0.60 -8.33 18.76
CA ALA A 596 -1.92 -8.11 19.33
C ALA A 596 -2.99 -7.85 18.25
N THR A 597 -2.66 -7.09 17.20
CA THR A 597 -3.55 -6.83 16.07
C THR A 597 -3.84 -8.11 15.29
N ILE A 598 -2.81 -8.88 14.92
CA ILE A 598 -2.94 -10.18 14.24
C ILE A 598 -3.88 -11.13 15.01
N GLY A 599 -3.76 -11.17 16.34
CA GLY A 599 -4.61 -12.00 17.20
C GLY A 599 -6.10 -11.62 17.17
N LYS A 600 -6.43 -10.40 16.78
CA LYS A 600 -7.80 -9.88 16.69
C LYS A 600 -8.39 -9.94 15.27
N ARG A 601 -7.74 -10.65 14.34
CA ARG A 601 -8.15 -10.72 12.94
C ARG A 601 -8.43 -12.15 12.52
N GLY A 602 -9.53 -12.36 11.81
CA GLY A 602 -9.92 -13.66 11.27
C GLY A 602 -8.91 -14.22 10.28
N TYR A 603 -8.34 -13.33 9.47
CA TYR A 603 -7.29 -13.64 8.50
C TYR A 603 -5.87 -13.36 9.01
N ARG A 604 -5.71 -13.03 10.31
CA ARG A 604 -4.42 -12.88 11.00
C ARG A 604 -3.45 -11.96 10.26
N VAL A 605 -3.89 -10.75 9.97
CA VAL A 605 -3.14 -9.70 9.26
C VAL A 605 -2.78 -8.56 10.25
N PRO A 606 -1.62 -7.89 10.13
CA PRO A 606 -1.18 -6.85 11.08
C PRO A 606 -1.90 -5.50 10.90
N MET A 607 -3.06 -5.48 10.24
CA MET A 607 -3.87 -4.29 10.00
C MET A 607 -5.16 -4.36 10.83
N ALA A 608 -5.51 -3.29 11.54
CA ALA A 608 -6.72 -3.24 12.35
C ALA A 608 -7.99 -3.37 11.47
N SER A 609 -9.10 -3.86 12.06
CA SER A 609 -10.34 -4.14 11.32
C SER A 609 -11.09 -2.91 10.83
N ASP A 610 -10.80 -1.76 11.43
CA ASP A 610 -11.46 -0.47 11.19
C ASP A 610 -10.65 0.47 10.29
N VAL A 611 -9.45 0.05 9.85
CA VAL A 611 -8.61 0.87 8.98
C VAL A 611 -9.03 0.77 7.52
N THR A 612 -8.76 1.83 6.78
CA THR A 612 -8.85 1.85 5.32
C THR A 612 -7.63 1.14 4.74
N TYR A 613 -7.87 0.17 3.86
CA TYR A 613 -6.80 -0.42 3.06
C TYR A 613 -6.45 0.57 1.96
N ILE A 614 -5.24 1.11 2.01
CA ILE A 614 -4.75 2.10 1.05
C ILE A 614 -3.98 1.42 -0.09
N TRP A 615 -3.64 2.18 -1.11
CA TRP A 615 -2.71 1.75 -2.16
C TRP A 615 -1.39 1.27 -1.54
N GLY A 616 -0.98 0.04 -1.85
CA GLY A 616 0.19 -0.59 -1.25
C GLY A 616 -0.07 -1.28 0.10
N SER A 617 -1.31 -1.68 0.42
CA SER A 617 -1.64 -2.35 1.68
C SER A 617 -0.80 -3.60 1.95
N ASN A 618 -0.43 -4.38 0.91
CA ASN A 618 0.50 -5.49 1.06
C ASN A 618 1.91 -5.02 1.46
N GLY A 619 2.33 -3.83 1.00
CA GLY A 619 3.56 -3.19 1.45
C GLY A 619 3.55 -2.94 2.96
N ALA A 620 2.43 -2.45 3.50
CA ALA A 620 2.26 -2.27 4.95
C ALA A 620 2.35 -3.61 5.71
N VAL A 621 1.76 -4.69 5.18
CA VAL A 621 1.87 -6.04 5.78
C VAL A 621 3.32 -6.51 5.81
N MET A 622 4.06 -6.35 4.71
CA MET A 622 5.48 -6.75 4.63
C MET A 622 6.38 -5.86 5.51
N SER A 623 6.12 -4.57 5.57
CA SER A 623 6.84 -3.66 6.47
C SER A 623 6.63 -4.01 7.94
N ALA A 624 5.42 -4.38 8.35
CA ALA A 624 5.17 -4.92 9.68
C ALA A 624 5.96 -6.22 9.93
N ALA A 625 6.07 -7.09 8.92
CA ALA A 625 6.87 -8.31 9.02
C ALA A 625 8.36 -8.03 9.22
N VAL A 626 8.93 -6.98 8.60
CA VAL A 626 10.33 -6.55 8.84
C VAL A 626 10.54 -6.11 10.30
N VAL A 627 9.59 -5.37 10.89
CA VAL A 627 9.63 -4.97 12.30
C VAL A 627 9.51 -6.20 13.23
N LEU A 628 8.60 -7.12 12.94
CA LEU A 628 8.39 -8.38 13.67
C LEU A 628 9.63 -9.28 13.61
N GLY A 629 10.22 -9.45 12.42
CA GLY A 629 11.44 -10.23 12.23
C GLY A 629 12.64 -9.62 12.98
N THR A 630 12.74 -8.28 12.99
CA THR A 630 13.74 -7.58 13.80
C THR A 630 13.54 -7.85 15.29
N ALA A 631 12.30 -7.82 15.79
CA ALA A 631 12.00 -8.15 17.20
C ALA A 631 12.35 -9.62 17.53
N TYR A 632 12.11 -10.55 16.60
CA TYR A 632 12.58 -11.94 16.74
C TYR A 632 14.10 -12.00 16.85
N ASN A 633 14.82 -11.35 15.98
CA ASN A 633 16.29 -11.29 15.99
C ASN A 633 16.87 -10.73 17.30
N LEU A 634 16.13 -9.83 17.97
CA LEU A 634 16.52 -9.23 19.23
C LEU A 634 16.19 -10.07 20.46
N THR A 635 15.18 -10.95 20.39
CA THR A 635 14.59 -11.62 21.57
C THR A 635 14.57 -13.13 21.47
N HIS A 636 14.58 -13.67 20.26
CA HIS A 636 14.30 -15.08 19.93
C HIS A 636 12.92 -15.59 20.44
N ASP A 637 11.98 -14.67 20.75
CA ASP A 637 10.62 -15.06 21.15
C ASP A 637 9.85 -15.55 19.90
N PRO A 638 9.39 -16.83 19.89
CA PRO A 638 8.74 -17.43 18.73
C PRO A 638 7.42 -16.74 18.35
N LYS A 639 6.83 -15.94 19.21
CA LYS A 639 5.61 -15.17 18.87
C LYS A 639 5.84 -14.22 17.67
N TYR A 640 7.04 -13.63 17.56
CA TYR A 640 7.36 -12.72 16.47
C TYR A 640 7.60 -13.47 15.15
N ALA A 641 8.32 -14.62 15.21
CA ALA A 641 8.49 -15.46 14.03
C ALA A 641 7.14 -15.96 13.47
N ASN A 642 6.26 -16.42 14.37
CA ASN A 642 4.90 -16.83 14.00
C ASN A 642 4.08 -15.67 13.42
N ALA A 643 4.28 -14.43 13.90
CA ALA A 643 3.62 -13.26 13.34
C ALA A 643 4.15 -12.89 11.93
N VAL A 644 5.45 -13.07 11.65
CA VAL A 644 5.99 -12.96 10.27
C VAL A 644 5.40 -14.02 9.36
N ILE A 645 5.25 -15.26 9.85
CA ILE A 645 4.58 -16.34 9.11
C ILE A 645 3.12 -15.97 8.82
N ASP A 646 2.40 -15.39 9.78
CA ASP A 646 1.03 -14.91 9.57
C ASP A 646 0.95 -13.87 8.44
N CYS A 647 1.91 -12.94 8.37
CA CYS A 647 2.00 -11.96 7.27
C CYS A 647 2.23 -12.65 5.91
N MET A 648 3.16 -13.61 5.84
CA MET A 648 3.45 -14.35 4.62
C MET A 648 2.28 -15.22 4.19
N ASP A 649 1.62 -15.89 5.13
CA ASP A 649 0.44 -16.71 4.85
C ASP A 649 -0.70 -15.89 4.25
N TYR A 650 -0.91 -14.64 4.75
CA TYR A 650 -1.87 -13.71 4.18
C TYR A 650 -1.53 -13.36 2.72
N LEU A 651 -0.28 -13.02 2.45
CA LEU A 651 0.17 -12.68 1.09
C LEU A 651 0.03 -13.85 0.11
N LEU A 652 0.20 -15.08 0.58
CA LEU A 652 0.25 -16.29 -0.26
C LEU A 652 -1.09 -17.06 -0.30
N GLY A 653 -2.19 -16.46 0.17
CA GLY A 653 -3.53 -17.01 -0.07
C GLY A 653 -4.40 -17.26 1.16
N ARG A 654 -3.89 -17.11 2.41
CA ARG A 654 -4.75 -17.11 3.59
C ARG A 654 -5.41 -15.72 3.75
N ASN A 655 -6.14 -15.31 2.75
CA ASN A 655 -6.88 -14.06 2.67
C ASN A 655 -8.29 -14.31 2.10
N PRO A 656 -9.23 -13.35 2.17
CA PRO A 656 -10.62 -13.56 1.73
C PRO A 656 -10.75 -13.99 0.27
N LEU A 657 -9.78 -13.63 -0.58
CA LEU A 657 -9.78 -13.95 -2.01
C LEU A 657 -9.19 -15.33 -2.31
N ALA A 658 -8.57 -16.02 -1.34
CA ALA A 658 -7.73 -17.21 -1.55
C ALA A 658 -6.73 -16.98 -2.69
N PHE A 659 -6.13 -15.80 -2.75
CA PHE A 659 -5.30 -15.32 -3.83
C PHE A 659 -3.88 -15.06 -3.33
N SER A 660 -2.87 -15.57 -4.05
CA SER A 660 -1.48 -15.23 -3.80
C SER A 660 -1.14 -13.92 -4.51
N TYR A 661 -0.79 -12.91 -3.75
CA TYR A 661 -0.36 -11.62 -4.29
C TYR A 661 1.07 -11.66 -4.86
N VAL A 662 1.75 -12.80 -4.80
CA VAL A 662 3.10 -13.01 -5.33
C VAL A 662 3.05 -13.87 -6.58
N SER A 663 3.53 -13.34 -7.70
CA SER A 663 3.56 -14.03 -8.99
C SER A 663 4.44 -15.27 -8.96
N GLY A 664 3.98 -16.34 -9.62
CA GLY A 664 4.70 -17.62 -9.69
C GLY A 664 4.67 -18.45 -8.40
N TYR A 665 3.94 -18.00 -7.36
CA TYR A 665 3.80 -18.66 -6.07
C TYR A 665 2.34 -18.92 -5.72
N GLY A 666 1.91 -20.16 -5.80
CA GLY A 666 0.53 -20.61 -5.64
C GLY A 666 -0.14 -20.96 -6.96
N THR A 667 -1.31 -21.59 -6.89
CA THR A 667 -2.10 -21.98 -8.06
C THR A 667 -3.09 -20.91 -8.49
N HIS A 668 -3.47 -20.03 -7.58
CA HIS A 668 -4.30 -18.84 -7.81
C HIS A 668 -3.51 -17.62 -7.36
N ALA A 669 -2.73 -17.04 -8.28
CA ALA A 669 -1.72 -16.05 -7.99
C ALA A 669 -1.70 -14.91 -9.02
N LEU A 670 -1.04 -13.81 -8.67
CA LEU A 670 -0.78 -12.65 -9.52
C LEU A 670 -0.23 -13.06 -10.89
N ARG A 671 -0.85 -12.55 -11.96
CA ARG A 671 -0.44 -12.77 -13.36
C ARG A 671 -0.40 -11.49 -14.17
N ASN A 672 -1.32 -10.57 -13.94
CA ASN A 672 -1.60 -9.40 -14.76
C ASN A 672 -1.30 -8.08 -14.03
N PRO A 673 -0.04 -7.83 -13.63
CA PRO A 673 0.29 -6.60 -12.90
C PRO A 673 0.05 -5.37 -13.75
N HIS A 674 -0.27 -4.25 -13.11
CA HIS A 674 -0.22 -2.95 -13.79
C HIS A 674 1.24 -2.60 -14.06
N HIS A 675 1.72 -2.95 -15.25
CA HIS A 675 3.12 -2.76 -15.63
C HIS A 675 3.26 -2.59 -17.14
N ARG A 676 4.13 -1.69 -17.59
CA ARG A 676 4.27 -1.36 -19.00
C ARG A 676 4.93 -2.46 -19.84
N VAL A 677 5.76 -3.29 -19.22
CA VAL A 677 6.49 -4.37 -19.91
C VAL A 677 5.80 -5.73 -19.73
N TRP A 678 5.29 -6.01 -18.52
CA TRP A 678 4.68 -7.31 -18.20
C TRP A 678 3.17 -7.26 -18.39
N ALA A 679 2.77 -6.91 -19.60
CA ALA A 679 1.39 -6.60 -19.97
C ALA A 679 0.74 -7.71 -20.84
N HIS A 680 0.97 -8.98 -20.53
CA HIS A 680 0.45 -10.14 -21.26
C HIS A 680 -1.06 -10.06 -21.54
N GLN A 681 -1.82 -9.53 -20.58
CA GLN A 681 -3.27 -9.36 -20.72
C GLN A 681 -3.66 -8.38 -21.85
N LYS A 682 -2.78 -7.42 -22.19
CA LYS A 682 -2.97 -6.49 -23.32
C LYS A 682 -2.46 -7.05 -24.64
N ASP A 683 -1.34 -7.72 -24.59
CA ASP A 683 -0.71 -8.39 -25.74
C ASP A 683 -0.14 -9.74 -25.31
N PRO A 684 -0.72 -10.86 -25.76
CA PRO A 684 -0.25 -12.21 -25.42
C PRO A 684 1.18 -12.53 -25.82
N LYS A 685 1.84 -11.70 -26.62
CA LYS A 685 3.26 -11.83 -26.96
C LYS A 685 4.18 -11.29 -25.85
N LEU A 686 3.65 -10.45 -24.96
CA LEU A 686 4.39 -9.93 -23.82
C LEU A 686 4.35 -10.92 -22.65
N PRO A 687 5.36 -10.88 -21.76
CA PRO A 687 5.38 -11.78 -20.60
C PRO A 687 4.35 -11.38 -19.55
N GLU A 688 3.96 -12.38 -18.75
CA GLU A 688 3.31 -12.18 -17.45
C GLU A 688 4.32 -11.61 -16.44
N ALA A 689 3.86 -11.27 -15.21
CA ALA A 689 4.75 -10.88 -14.13
C ALA A 689 5.84 -11.94 -13.88
N PRO A 690 7.12 -11.55 -13.74
CA PRO A 690 8.16 -12.49 -13.38
C PRO A 690 7.91 -13.08 -11.97
N PRO A 691 8.30 -14.34 -11.71
CA PRO A 691 8.15 -14.94 -10.40
C PRO A 691 8.76 -14.05 -9.29
N GLY A 692 8.09 -13.95 -8.15
CA GLY A 692 8.55 -13.15 -7.03
C GLY A 692 8.16 -11.66 -7.07
N SER A 693 7.40 -11.22 -8.09
CA SER A 693 6.82 -9.87 -8.06
C SER A 693 5.61 -9.84 -7.14
N VAL A 694 5.47 -8.82 -6.30
CA VAL A 694 4.34 -8.68 -5.37
C VAL A 694 3.48 -7.47 -5.73
N SER A 695 2.16 -7.68 -5.81
CA SER A 695 1.21 -6.59 -6.05
C SER A 695 0.93 -5.76 -4.79
N GLY A 696 0.57 -4.48 -5.00
CA GLY A 696 0.20 -3.55 -3.94
C GLY A 696 -0.94 -4.01 -3.04
N GLY A 697 -1.83 -4.87 -3.56
CA GLY A 697 -2.87 -5.53 -2.77
C GLY A 697 -4.19 -4.74 -2.66
N PRO A 698 -5.10 -5.19 -1.79
CA PRO A 698 -6.42 -4.59 -1.64
C PRO A 698 -6.36 -3.09 -1.33
N ASN A 699 -7.23 -2.32 -1.99
CA ASN A 699 -7.32 -0.87 -1.82
C ASN A 699 -8.78 -0.41 -1.77
N SER A 700 -9.29 -0.16 -0.57
CA SER A 700 -10.67 0.27 -0.36
C SER A 700 -10.92 1.75 -0.67
N THR A 701 -9.88 2.52 -1.05
CA THR A 701 -10.03 3.90 -1.54
C THR A 701 -10.36 3.99 -3.03
N LEU A 702 -10.21 2.87 -3.76
CA LEU A 702 -10.64 2.70 -5.15
C LEU A 702 -10.16 3.83 -6.09
N GLN A 703 -8.85 4.14 -6.07
CA GLN A 703 -8.30 5.34 -6.72
C GLN A 703 -8.20 5.25 -8.25
N ASP A 704 -8.20 4.04 -8.84
CA ASP A 704 -8.11 3.91 -10.29
C ASP A 704 -9.49 3.82 -10.98
N PRO A 705 -9.59 4.28 -12.23
CA PRO A 705 -10.84 4.25 -12.99
C PRO A 705 -11.35 2.83 -13.25
N TYR A 706 -10.45 1.85 -13.41
CA TYR A 706 -10.85 0.49 -13.74
C TYR A 706 -11.62 -0.16 -12.59
N ILE A 707 -11.09 -0.11 -11.36
CA ILE A 707 -11.75 -0.71 -10.19
C ILE A 707 -13.07 0.00 -9.86
N ARG A 708 -13.17 1.31 -10.14
CA ARG A 708 -14.43 2.06 -10.01
C ARG A 708 -15.49 1.58 -11.00
N LYS A 709 -15.12 1.36 -12.28
CA LYS A 709 -16.01 0.82 -13.31
C LYS A 709 -16.52 -0.59 -13.00
N LEU A 710 -15.76 -1.34 -12.19
CA LEU A 710 -16.23 -2.64 -11.70
C LEU A 710 -17.28 -2.52 -10.57
N GLY A 711 -17.70 -1.31 -10.19
CA GLY A 711 -18.70 -1.08 -9.14
C GLY A 711 -18.32 -1.62 -7.77
N MET A 712 -17.03 -1.68 -7.48
CA MET A 712 -16.51 -2.21 -6.21
C MET A 712 -16.66 -1.20 -5.04
N SER A 713 -17.41 -0.14 -5.23
CA SER A 713 -17.77 0.79 -4.15
C SER A 713 -18.39 0.02 -2.98
N GLY A 714 -17.83 0.19 -1.79
CA GLY A 714 -18.30 -0.55 -0.59
C GLY A 714 -17.79 -1.97 -0.42
N CYS A 715 -16.89 -2.44 -1.27
CA CYS A 715 -16.24 -3.74 -1.02
C CYS A 715 -15.64 -3.78 0.40
N PRO A 716 -15.75 -4.89 1.11
CA PRO A 716 -14.99 -5.09 2.34
C PRO A 716 -13.49 -4.85 2.08
N PRO A 717 -12.79 -4.08 2.93
CA PRO A 717 -11.43 -3.58 2.63
C PRO A 717 -10.45 -4.63 2.11
N GLU A 718 -10.44 -5.83 2.67
CA GLU A 718 -9.58 -6.94 2.25
C GLU A 718 -9.97 -7.59 0.92
N THR A 719 -11.13 -7.24 0.36
CA THR A 719 -11.63 -7.79 -0.91
C THR A 719 -11.57 -6.81 -2.07
N CYS A 720 -11.18 -5.56 -1.82
CA CYS A 720 -11.10 -4.49 -2.81
C CYS A 720 -9.85 -4.64 -3.70
N TYR A 721 -9.77 -5.72 -4.47
CA TYR A 721 -8.63 -6.08 -5.31
C TYR A 721 -9.08 -6.74 -6.61
N VAL A 722 -8.31 -6.52 -7.67
CA VAL A 722 -8.48 -7.20 -8.96
C VAL A 722 -7.12 -7.46 -9.63
N ASP A 723 -6.88 -8.70 -10.09
CA ASP A 723 -5.71 -9.03 -10.90
C ASP A 723 -5.95 -8.60 -12.37
N ASN A 724 -5.75 -7.31 -12.63
CA ASN A 724 -5.94 -6.74 -13.95
C ASN A 724 -4.94 -5.61 -14.22
N VAL A 725 -4.38 -5.62 -15.43
CA VAL A 725 -3.36 -4.65 -15.88
C VAL A 725 -3.84 -3.19 -15.84
N GLU A 726 -5.14 -2.94 -15.89
CA GLU A 726 -5.71 -1.60 -15.82
C GLU A 726 -5.82 -1.06 -14.39
N SER A 727 -5.81 -1.94 -13.37
CA SER A 727 -5.95 -1.53 -11.98
C SER A 727 -4.61 -1.18 -11.35
N TYR A 728 -4.17 0.06 -11.51
CA TYR A 728 -2.91 0.51 -10.92
C TYR A 728 -2.97 0.61 -9.40
N SER A 729 -4.10 0.97 -8.82
CA SER A 729 -4.20 1.21 -7.38
C SER A 729 -4.30 -0.06 -6.54
N THR A 730 -4.49 -1.23 -7.14
CA THR A 730 -4.53 -2.52 -6.44
C THR A 730 -3.49 -3.51 -6.95
N ASN A 731 -3.19 -3.48 -8.26
CA ASN A 731 -2.42 -4.52 -8.93
C ASN A 731 -1.05 -4.06 -9.46
N GLU A 732 -0.59 -2.88 -9.08
CA GLU A 732 0.76 -2.43 -9.39
C GLU A 732 1.78 -3.22 -8.59
N VAL A 733 3.01 -3.33 -9.12
CA VAL A 733 4.20 -3.88 -8.44
C VAL A 733 5.21 -2.76 -8.27
N ALA A 734 6.02 -2.76 -7.20
CA ALA A 734 6.97 -1.68 -6.93
C ALA A 734 8.23 -2.17 -6.22
N ILE A 735 9.32 -1.41 -6.38
CA ILE A 735 10.64 -1.76 -5.83
C ILE A 735 10.64 -1.85 -4.30
N ASN A 736 9.96 -0.95 -3.59
CA ASN A 736 9.89 -0.97 -2.13
C ASN A 736 9.16 -2.20 -1.57
N TRP A 737 8.10 -2.63 -2.23
CA TRP A 737 7.36 -3.82 -1.83
C TRP A 737 8.18 -5.09 -2.08
N ASN A 738 8.87 -5.15 -3.21
CA ASN A 738 9.75 -6.28 -3.53
C ASN A 738 10.98 -6.35 -2.62
N ALA A 739 11.54 -5.21 -2.19
CA ALA A 739 12.62 -5.17 -1.21
C ALA A 739 12.20 -5.77 0.14
N THR A 740 11.01 -5.38 0.64
CA THR A 740 10.48 -5.93 1.89
C THR A 740 10.04 -7.39 1.77
N LEU A 741 9.55 -7.83 0.59
CA LEU A 741 9.28 -9.26 0.33
C LEU A 741 10.58 -10.08 0.36
N ALA A 742 11.65 -9.60 -0.25
CA ALA A 742 12.97 -10.26 -0.24
C ALA A 742 13.46 -10.44 1.19
N TRP A 743 13.44 -9.36 1.98
CA TRP A 743 13.81 -9.38 3.40
C TRP A 743 13.00 -10.41 4.18
N MET A 744 11.68 -10.41 4.03
CA MET A 744 10.78 -11.33 4.73
C MET A 744 11.01 -12.79 4.31
N ALA A 745 11.21 -13.05 3.02
CA ALA A 745 11.47 -14.39 2.51
C ALA A 745 12.82 -14.93 2.98
N ALA A 746 13.87 -14.08 3.04
CA ALA A 746 15.18 -14.45 3.57
C ALA A 746 15.12 -14.76 5.06
N PHE A 747 14.41 -13.96 5.85
CA PHE A 747 14.18 -14.22 7.28
C PHE A 747 13.48 -15.57 7.51
N LEU A 748 12.41 -15.86 6.75
CA LEU A 748 11.66 -17.11 6.86
C LEU A 748 12.48 -18.34 6.43
N ASP A 749 13.31 -18.21 5.40
CA ASP A 749 14.22 -19.27 4.99
C ASP A 749 15.30 -19.53 6.05
N ASP A 750 15.82 -18.47 6.68
CA ASP A 750 16.82 -18.57 7.76
C ASP A 750 16.26 -19.36 8.98
N ILE A 751 15.09 -18.96 9.49
CA ILE A 751 14.46 -19.67 10.62
C ILE A 751 13.99 -21.07 10.26
N GLY A 752 13.60 -21.32 9.00
CA GLY A 752 13.17 -22.62 8.51
C GLY A 752 14.28 -23.68 8.57
N HIS A 753 15.54 -23.28 8.54
CA HIS A 753 16.72 -24.15 8.65
C HIS A 753 17.20 -24.34 10.10
N GLY A 754 16.50 -23.83 11.08
CA GLY A 754 16.77 -24.05 12.50
C GLY A 754 18.11 -23.53 13.00
N LYS A 755 18.70 -22.60 12.28
CA LYS A 755 19.95 -21.97 12.68
C LYS A 755 19.61 -20.83 13.62
N LYS A 756 19.89 -21.06 14.90
CA LYS A 756 19.77 -20.08 15.99
C LYS A 756 20.97 -19.14 16.01
#